data_4a5c3ed5c45cf1190af91be9c50dc6ce
#
_entry.id   4a5c3ed5c45cf1190af91be9c50dc6ce
#
_cell.length_a   1.000
_cell.length_b   1.000
_cell.length_c   1.000
_cell.angle_alpha   90.00
_cell.angle_beta   90.00
_cell.angle_gamma   90.00
#
_symmetry.space_group_name_H-M   'P 1'
#
loop_
_entity.id
_entity.type
_entity.pdbx_description
1 polymer ?
#
loop_
_entity_poly.entity_id
_entity_poly.type
_entity_poly.pdbx_seq_one_letter_code
_entity_poly.pdbx_strand_id
1 'polypeptide(L)'
;MKRVLFLLTIFLSFIGIVSASSTGTVYCPDNDEPVNLRPSVTSPANNSLVCNSTVEVLDTNAGTNPSSGCTTSFYKVRQGVLTGYACGDFIKLNTPSTTEKGKVLCIEDTSPLGVYSDLSRKNKITGLSCDTEVEVLDKNAGKDGKGTCPTSLYKIKYGSTTGYVCGKYIGSSDSNIDLDTTDLKEYRANLKKSGFPESYLDDLVKLHALYPKWKFIPFNTNLDFNYIVNLEHKSSGRSLIEDYYGNLDGLKSTASWSYNYFTNVFSTNFTGGGSRWYAASTSTIAYYIDPRNFFNERNIFMFEDLSYNPSFHTREGIENMLKGTFMSGKTASSDGKTYVDAFLEAANTYHISPYVLISRVIQEVGASGSTIVSGTVAGYEGYYNFYNIGATAAGGDKNQTIINGLIYAKNQGWNSPYKAVVGGASFLSNNYVNVGQKTEYLQKWDLIGPSYADHQYMQNIQAPYSQSYKTYNGYNSTNLLNSSFAFYIPIFNNMPDKVAFPNTGNPNNYLSSLTVNKTRLFSSPTNDTNFSIEVESDVSSVTVDATKVYNGATISGLGTVALNSEKTNINLTVTAANGDTRKYTINVTRKKAPEPTPDPGDNTKVTTKEVLDKAGIKYKDNYLYGFTLGKDINDTISKLKSTNLEITITSSKESGLIASGDKIKIK
;
A
#
# COMPACT_ATOMS: atom_id res chain seq x y z
N MET A 1 -41.16 -32.97 -69.43
CA MET A 1 -40.12 -33.32 -70.37
C MET A 1 -39.03 -32.28 -70.27
N LYS A 2 -37.79 -32.64 -70.28
CA LYS A 2 -36.55 -31.90 -70.07
C LYS A 2 -36.26 -31.52 -68.59
N ARG A 3 -35.47 -32.41 -67.90
CA ARG A 3 -34.78 -32.18 -66.68
C ARG A 3 -33.63 -31.22 -66.94
N VAL A 4 -33.56 -30.11 -66.20
CA VAL A 4 -32.39 -29.23 -66.14
C VAL A 4 -31.66 -29.58 -64.82
N LEU A 5 -30.45 -30.12 -65.00
CA LEU A 5 -29.53 -30.45 -63.92
C LEU A 5 -28.78 -29.16 -63.56
N PHE A 6 -29.01 -28.67 -62.30
CA PHE A 6 -28.25 -27.54 -61.76
C PHE A 6 -27.02 -28.12 -61.05
N LEU A 7 -25.84 -27.95 -61.63
CA LEU A 7 -24.57 -28.23 -60.99
C LEU A 7 -24.27 -27.08 -60.02
N LEU A 8 -24.36 -27.41 -58.69
CA LEU A 8 -23.94 -26.53 -57.63
C LEU A 8 -22.43 -26.75 -57.41
N THR A 9 -21.60 -25.86 -57.98
CA THR A 9 -20.16 -25.82 -57.66
C THR A 9 -19.96 -25.23 -56.29
N ILE A 10 -19.66 -26.09 -55.28
CA ILE A 10 -19.22 -25.66 -53.97
C ILE A 10 -17.78 -25.17 -54.08
N PHE A 11 -17.60 -23.86 -54.00
CA PHE A 11 -16.29 -23.24 -53.73
C PHE A 11 -15.94 -23.50 -52.26
N LEU A 12 -15.16 -24.54 -51.97
CA LEU A 12 -14.44 -24.63 -50.72
C LEU A 12 -13.33 -23.57 -50.72
N SER A 13 -13.61 -22.43 -50.11
CA SER A 13 -12.56 -21.52 -49.68
C SER A 13 -11.80 -22.19 -48.56
N PHE A 14 -10.61 -22.71 -48.84
CA PHE A 14 -9.61 -23.03 -47.87
C PHE A 14 -9.23 -21.74 -47.13
N ILE A 15 -9.84 -21.48 -46.00
CA ILE A 15 -9.29 -20.56 -45.00
C ILE A 15 -8.06 -21.29 -44.44
N GLY A 16 -6.89 -20.93 -44.99
CA GLY A 16 -5.62 -21.33 -44.39
C GLY A 16 -5.57 -20.80 -42.99
N ILE A 17 -5.70 -21.68 -42.00
CA ILE A 17 -5.31 -21.38 -40.61
C ILE A 17 -3.84 -21.05 -40.69
N VAL A 18 -3.49 -19.77 -40.64
CA VAL A 18 -2.11 -19.33 -40.38
C VAL A 18 -1.80 -19.76 -38.96
N SER A 19 -1.25 -20.94 -38.83
CA SER A 19 -0.63 -21.38 -37.56
C SER A 19 0.47 -20.37 -37.27
N ALA A 20 0.38 -19.69 -36.13
CA ALA A 20 1.45 -18.81 -35.67
C ALA A 20 2.72 -19.63 -35.62
N SER A 21 3.72 -19.29 -36.45
CA SER A 21 5.01 -19.97 -36.44
C SER A 21 5.69 -19.74 -35.09
N SER A 22 5.94 -20.80 -34.33
CA SER A 22 6.72 -20.71 -33.11
C SER A 22 8.19 -20.46 -33.49
N THR A 23 8.89 -19.66 -32.68
CA THR A 23 10.35 -19.49 -32.83
C THR A 23 11.08 -20.26 -31.72
N GLY A 24 12.34 -20.57 -31.95
CA GLY A 24 13.22 -21.18 -30.96
C GLY A 24 14.60 -20.52 -30.99
N THR A 25 15.32 -20.64 -29.90
CA THR A 25 16.73 -20.23 -29.80
C THR A 25 17.61 -21.48 -29.82
N VAL A 26 18.64 -21.47 -30.68
CA VAL A 26 19.62 -22.55 -30.75
C VAL A 26 20.48 -22.53 -29.48
N TYR A 27 20.49 -23.65 -28.75
CA TYR A 27 21.24 -23.82 -27.51
C TYR A 27 22.41 -24.78 -27.74
N CYS A 28 23.62 -24.35 -27.40
CA CYS A 28 24.82 -25.13 -27.51
C CYS A 28 25.41 -25.37 -26.10
N PRO A 29 25.31 -26.60 -25.56
CA PRO A 29 25.76 -26.89 -24.20
C PRO A 29 27.29 -26.97 -24.07
N ASP A 30 27.99 -27.37 -25.15
CA ASP A 30 29.42 -27.60 -25.14
C ASP A 30 30.16 -26.65 -26.11
N ASN A 31 30.92 -25.71 -25.53
CA ASN A 31 31.93 -24.88 -26.21
C ASN A 31 31.51 -24.16 -27.50
N ASP A 32 30.28 -23.70 -27.61
CA ASP A 32 29.74 -22.98 -28.75
C ASP A 32 29.80 -23.74 -30.11
N GLU A 33 29.86 -25.08 -30.09
CA GLU A 33 29.81 -25.88 -31.30
C GLU A 33 28.43 -25.74 -31.97
N PRO A 34 28.37 -25.42 -33.29
CA PRO A 34 27.11 -25.25 -34.00
C PRO A 34 26.26 -26.52 -34.01
N VAL A 35 24.96 -26.36 -33.86
CA VAL A 35 23.98 -27.48 -33.83
C VAL A 35 23.78 -28.03 -35.23
N ASN A 36 23.91 -29.35 -35.39
CA ASN A 36 23.73 -30.07 -36.65
C ASN A 36 22.32 -29.89 -37.24
N LEU A 37 22.25 -29.41 -38.47
CA LEU A 37 21.01 -29.33 -39.26
C LEU A 37 21.05 -30.41 -40.36
N ARG A 38 20.00 -31.25 -40.42
CA ARG A 38 19.91 -32.42 -41.30
C ARG A 38 18.85 -32.20 -42.37
N PRO A 39 18.97 -32.71 -43.60
CA PRO A 39 17.96 -32.64 -44.62
C PRO A 39 16.73 -33.55 -44.32
N SER A 40 16.92 -34.61 -43.52
CA SER A 40 15.84 -35.42 -42.93
C SER A 40 16.30 -35.94 -41.57
N VAL A 41 15.36 -36.46 -40.75
CA VAL A 41 15.63 -36.97 -39.39
C VAL A 41 16.70 -38.07 -39.39
N THR A 42 16.78 -38.90 -40.44
CA THR A 42 17.67 -40.05 -40.52
C THR A 42 18.95 -39.79 -41.37
N SER A 43 19.00 -38.64 -42.07
CA SER A 43 20.16 -38.31 -42.91
C SER A 43 21.33 -37.75 -42.08
N PRO A 44 22.59 -37.89 -42.54
CA PRO A 44 23.71 -37.14 -41.98
C PRO A 44 23.45 -35.61 -42.04
N ALA A 45 24.06 -34.87 -41.12
CA ALA A 45 23.99 -33.40 -41.17
C ALA A 45 24.77 -32.90 -42.40
N ASN A 46 24.19 -31.90 -43.07
CA ASN A 46 24.79 -31.22 -44.21
C ASN A 46 24.86 -29.69 -44.03
N ASN A 47 24.35 -29.19 -42.92
CA ASN A 47 24.39 -27.80 -42.48
C ASN A 47 24.43 -27.73 -40.95
N SER A 48 24.61 -26.53 -40.41
CA SER A 48 24.58 -26.27 -38.99
C SER A 48 23.83 -24.98 -38.67
N LEU A 49 23.29 -24.90 -37.45
CA LEU A 49 22.67 -23.73 -36.89
C LEU A 49 23.65 -23.04 -35.94
N VAL A 50 23.71 -21.72 -36.02
CA VAL A 50 24.58 -20.90 -35.19
C VAL A 50 24.06 -20.84 -33.76
N CYS A 51 24.92 -21.02 -32.75
CA CYS A 51 24.59 -20.93 -31.33
C CYS A 51 23.98 -19.56 -30.98
N ASN A 52 23.02 -19.56 -30.09
CA ASN A 52 22.29 -18.37 -29.62
C ASN A 52 21.50 -17.63 -30.73
N SER A 53 21.40 -18.19 -31.93
CA SER A 53 20.59 -17.63 -32.99
C SER A 53 19.12 -18.06 -32.89
N THR A 54 18.23 -17.26 -33.48
CA THR A 54 16.80 -17.59 -33.55
C THR A 54 16.49 -18.40 -34.79
N VAL A 55 15.67 -19.44 -34.63
CA VAL A 55 15.10 -20.26 -35.70
C VAL A 55 13.58 -20.19 -35.68
N GLU A 56 12.96 -20.29 -36.83
CA GLU A 56 11.52 -20.55 -36.95
C GLU A 56 11.29 -22.05 -36.76
N VAL A 57 10.41 -22.46 -35.85
CA VAL A 57 10.09 -23.86 -35.56
C VAL A 57 8.80 -24.21 -36.30
N LEU A 58 8.93 -25.08 -37.28
CA LEU A 58 7.86 -25.48 -38.19
C LEU A 58 7.12 -26.74 -37.67
N ASP A 59 7.83 -27.60 -36.92
CA ASP A 59 7.28 -28.82 -36.32
C ASP A 59 8.15 -29.23 -35.12
N THR A 60 7.55 -29.50 -33.99
CA THR A 60 8.22 -29.95 -32.76
C THR A 60 8.23 -31.47 -32.57
N ASN A 61 7.61 -32.23 -33.49
CA ASN A 61 7.53 -33.68 -33.43
C ASN A 61 7.81 -34.31 -34.80
N ALA A 62 8.84 -33.85 -35.47
CA ALA A 62 9.17 -34.28 -36.83
C ALA A 62 9.77 -35.69 -36.94
N GLY A 63 9.93 -36.40 -35.81
CA GLY A 63 10.37 -37.78 -35.75
C GLY A 63 11.57 -38.00 -34.80
N THR A 64 11.95 -39.26 -34.62
CA THR A 64 13.06 -39.68 -33.75
C THR A 64 14.11 -40.43 -34.54
N ASN A 65 15.41 -40.34 -34.11
CA ASN A 65 16.49 -41.13 -34.63
C ASN A 65 17.33 -41.67 -33.48
N PRO A 66 17.11 -42.94 -33.08
CA PRO A 66 17.79 -43.54 -31.91
C PRO A 66 19.31 -43.56 -32.01
N SER A 67 19.88 -43.54 -33.23
CA SER A 67 21.33 -43.54 -33.44
C SER A 67 21.96 -42.16 -33.40
N SER A 68 21.18 -41.08 -33.18
CA SER A 68 21.68 -39.71 -33.24
C SER A 68 22.15 -39.14 -31.90
N GLY A 69 21.85 -39.82 -30.77
CA GLY A 69 22.09 -39.30 -29.44
C GLY A 69 21.08 -38.23 -28.99
N CYS A 70 20.06 -37.92 -29.82
CA CYS A 70 18.99 -36.99 -29.48
C CYS A 70 18.01 -37.63 -28.48
N THR A 71 17.77 -36.99 -27.34
CA THR A 71 16.87 -37.57 -26.30
C THR A 71 15.42 -37.16 -26.50
N THR A 72 15.15 -36.09 -27.28
CA THR A 72 13.81 -35.62 -27.69
C THR A 72 13.51 -35.94 -29.15
N SER A 73 12.32 -35.53 -29.65
CA SER A 73 12.05 -35.53 -31.07
C SER A 73 12.92 -34.52 -31.82
N PHE A 74 13.20 -34.79 -33.09
CA PHE A 74 13.75 -33.78 -33.98
C PHE A 74 12.70 -32.72 -34.26
N TYR A 75 13.14 -31.47 -34.29
CA TYR A 75 12.31 -30.34 -34.70
C TYR A 75 12.61 -29.99 -36.16
N LYS A 76 11.59 -29.71 -36.96
CA LYS A 76 11.76 -29.10 -38.26
C LYS A 76 11.88 -27.61 -38.08
N VAL A 77 13.00 -27.02 -38.46
CA VAL A 77 13.33 -25.61 -38.21
C VAL A 77 13.76 -24.92 -39.50
N ARG A 78 13.59 -23.58 -39.52
CA ARG A 78 14.07 -22.72 -40.59
C ARG A 78 14.93 -21.59 -40.00
N GLN A 79 16.07 -21.35 -40.61
CA GLN A 79 16.94 -20.22 -40.31
C GLN A 79 17.31 -19.52 -41.61
N GLY A 80 16.72 -18.37 -41.86
CA GLY A 80 16.83 -17.69 -43.15
C GLY A 80 16.32 -18.56 -44.30
N VAL A 81 17.18 -18.90 -45.26
CA VAL A 81 16.87 -19.78 -46.42
C VAL A 81 17.05 -21.28 -46.10
N LEU A 82 17.72 -21.62 -45.00
CA LEU A 82 17.97 -23.00 -44.61
C LEU A 82 16.76 -23.58 -43.88
N THR A 83 16.29 -24.72 -44.35
CA THR A 83 15.24 -25.50 -43.67
C THR A 83 15.77 -26.94 -43.51
N GLY A 84 15.58 -27.50 -42.31
CA GLY A 84 16.06 -28.84 -42.00
C GLY A 84 15.58 -29.34 -40.65
N TYR A 85 16.22 -30.40 -40.15
CA TYR A 85 15.84 -31.08 -38.91
C TYR A 85 17.00 -30.97 -37.92
N ALA A 86 16.74 -30.44 -36.75
CA ALA A 86 17.67 -30.34 -35.64
C ALA A 86 17.12 -31.09 -34.43
N CYS A 87 17.99 -31.64 -33.59
CA CYS A 87 17.56 -32.28 -32.34
C CYS A 87 16.89 -31.27 -31.43
N GLY A 88 15.72 -31.61 -30.90
CA GLY A 88 14.97 -30.73 -30.01
C GLY A 88 15.69 -30.39 -28.70
N ASP A 89 16.64 -31.24 -28.25
CA ASP A 89 17.47 -30.97 -27.07
C ASP A 89 18.26 -29.66 -27.20
N PHE A 90 18.56 -29.24 -28.45
CA PHE A 90 19.33 -28.03 -28.76
C PHE A 90 18.50 -26.86 -29.27
N ILE A 91 17.16 -26.94 -29.22
CA ILE A 91 16.26 -25.86 -29.63
C ILE A 91 15.38 -25.51 -28.45
N LYS A 92 15.66 -24.41 -27.78
CA LYS A 92 14.77 -23.83 -26.79
C LYS A 92 13.64 -23.10 -27.49
N LEU A 93 12.43 -23.62 -27.40
CA LEU A 93 11.26 -22.96 -27.97
C LEU A 93 11.06 -21.59 -27.33
N ASN A 94 11.04 -20.56 -28.14
CA ASN A 94 10.58 -19.26 -27.76
C ASN A 94 9.06 -19.32 -27.79
N THR A 95 8.44 -19.73 -26.69
CA THR A 95 6.99 -19.57 -26.53
C THR A 95 6.64 -18.11 -26.81
N PRO A 96 5.61 -17.78 -27.60
CA PRO A 96 5.11 -16.43 -27.63
C PRO A 96 4.79 -16.08 -26.19
N SER A 97 5.50 -15.13 -25.64
CA SER A 97 5.21 -14.60 -24.33
C SER A 97 3.84 -13.92 -24.40
N THR A 98 2.78 -14.68 -24.14
CA THR A 98 1.66 -14.07 -23.44
C THR A 98 2.28 -13.70 -22.10
N THR A 99 2.70 -12.45 -21.96
CA THR A 99 3.26 -11.93 -20.73
C THR A 99 2.22 -12.18 -19.65
N GLU A 100 2.44 -13.23 -18.87
CA GLU A 100 1.54 -13.52 -17.77
C GLU A 100 1.71 -12.38 -16.76
N LYS A 101 0.64 -11.72 -16.46
CA LYS A 101 0.64 -10.69 -15.45
C LYS A 101 0.55 -11.34 -14.08
N GLY A 102 1.36 -10.89 -13.17
CA GLY A 102 1.31 -11.24 -11.76
C GLY A 102 1.01 -10.02 -10.91
N LYS A 103 0.55 -10.23 -9.69
CA LYS A 103 0.28 -9.18 -8.71
C LYS A 103 1.05 -9.44 -7.42
N VAL A 104 1.70 -8.42 -6.88
CA VAL A 104 2.44 -8.54 -5.61
C VAL A 104 1.46 -8.75 -4.46
N LEU A 105 1.64 -9.84 -3.72
CA LEU A 105 0.85 -10.21 -2.56
C LEU A 105 1.60 -9.85 -1.28
N CYS A 106 0.96 -9.14 -0.39
CA CYS A 106 1.48 -8.88 0.96
C CYS A 106 0.89 -9.92 1.94
N ILE A 107 1.52 -11.06 2.02
CA ILE A 107 0.98 -12.24 2.70
C ILE A 107 1.27 -12.22 4.21
N GLU A 108 2.43 -11.72 4.60
CA GLU A 108 2.93 -11.79 5.98
C GLU A 108 3.09 -10.40 6.59
N ASP A 109 3.48 -9.44 5.77
CA ASP A 109 3.60 -8.04 6.13
C ASP A 109 3.37 -7.16 4.90
N THR A 110 3.27 -5.85 5.09
CA THR A 110 3.12 -4.87 4.01
C THR A 110 4.45 -4.31 3.52
N SER A 111 5.57 -4.90 3.97
CA SER A 111 6.89 -4.50 3.49
C SER A 111 7.00 -4.70 1.98
N PRO A 112 7.56 -3.73 1.26
CA PRO A 112 7.74 -3.87 -0.18
C PRO A 112 8.50 -5.14 -0.55
N LEU A 113 7.95 -5.93 -1.47
CA LEU A 113 8.58 -7.16 -1.97
C LEU A 113 9.91 -6.83 -2.63
N GLY A 114 11.00 -7.36 -2.11
CA GLY A 114 12.33 -7.12 -2.68
C GLY A 114 12.50 -7.76 -4.05
N VAL A 115 12.92 -6.96 -5.03
CA VAL A 115 13.36 -7.41 -6.36
C VAL A 115 14.88 -7.46 -6.36
N TYR A 116 15.47 -8.57 -6.82
CA TYR A 116 16.90 -8.83 -6.75
C TYR A 116 17.49 -9.06 -8.14
N SER A 117 18.77 -8.71 -8.33
CA SER A 117 19.46 -8.86 -9.61
C SER A 117 19.78 -10.33 -9.95
N ASP A 118 19.84 -11.19 -8.95
CA ASP A 118 20.26 -12.58 -9.10
C ASP A 118 19.53 -13.52 -8.12
N LEU A 119 19.68 -14.83 -8.35
CA LEU A 119 19.04 -15.86 -7.54
C LEU A 119 19.59 -15.95 -6.10
N SER A 120 20.76 -15.36 -5.82
CA SER A 120 21.34 -15.35 -4.48
C SER A 120 20.64 -14.38 -3.53
N ARG A 121 19.84 -13.46 -4.08
CA ARG A 121 19.11 -12.40 -3.36
C ARG A 121 20.01 -11.53 -2.47
N LYS A 122 21.27 -11.33 -2.89
CA LYS A 122 22.22 -10.47 -2.17
C LYS A 122 22.04 -9.01 -2.56
N ASN A 123 21.80 -8.74 -3.85
CA ASN A 123 21.74 -7.40 -4.40
C ASN A 123 20.27 -7.02 -4.69
N LYS A 124 19.64 -6.28 -3.77
CA LYS A 124 18.29 -5.74 -3.96
C LYS A 124 18.33 -4.58 -4.94
N ILE A 125 17.52 -4.66 -6.00
CA ILE A 125 17.38 -3.59 -7.01
C ILE A 125 16.35 -2.56 -6.55
N THR A 126 15.16 -3.05 -6.11
CA THR A 126 14.04 -2.21 -5.68
C THR A 126 13.09 -2.98 -4.76
N GLY A 127 12.06 -2.33 -4.25
CA GLY A 127 10.93 -2.94 -3.57
C GLY A 127 9.64 -2.62 -4.30
N LEU A 128 8.74 -3.59 -4.40
CA LEU A 128 7.42 -3.45 -5.00
C LEU A 128 6.37 -3.44 -3.90
N SER A 129 5.51 -2.44 -3.90
CA SER A 129 4.39 -2.35 -2.97
C SER A 129 3.36 -3.45 -3.20
N CYS A 130 2.51 -3.70 -2.21
CA CYS A 130 1.35 -4.57 -2.35
C CYS A 130 0.53 -4.17 -3.57
N ASP A 131 -0.11 -5.13 -4.19
CA ASP A 131 -0.97 -4.96 -5.37
C ASP A 131 -0.27 -4.44 -6.63
N THR A 132 1.05 -4.25 -6.62
CA THR A 132 1.79 -3.87 -7.82
C THR A 132 1.67 -4.97 -8.87
N GLU A 133 1.20 -4.62 -10.07
CA GLU A 133 1.21 -5.52 -11.22
C GLU A 133 2.63 -5.65 -11.78
N VAL A 134 2.98 -6.88 -12.15
CA VAL A 134 4.27 -7.23 -12.76
C VAL A 134 4.05 -8.16 -13.96
N GLU A 135 4.94 -8.12 -14.91
CA GLU A 135 5.03 -9.16 -15.95
C GLU A 135 5.82 -10.33 -15.37
N VAL A 136 5.24 -11.52 -15.35
CA VAL A 136 5.92 -12.76 -14.94
C VAL A 136 6.59 -13.38 -16.16
N LEU A 137 7.90 -13.31 -16.19
CA LEU A 137 8.70 -13.80 -17.32
C LEU A 137 9.04 -15.28 -17.17
N ASP A 138 9.20 -15.77 -15.92
CA ASP A 138 9.51 -17.16 -15.62
C ASP A 138 9.08 -17.48 -14.17
N LYS A 139 8.21 -18.49 -14.01
CA LYS A 139 7.77 -18.97 -12.69
C LYS A 139 8.71 -19.96 -12.04
N ASN A 140 9.72 -20.40 -12.75
CA ASN A 140 10.64 -21.42 -12.28
C ASN A 140 12.11 -21.04 -12.52
N ALA A 141 12.42 -19.75 -12.30
CA ALA A 141 13.74 -19.19 -12.60
C ALA A 141 14.87 -19.80 -11.75
N GLY A 142 14.54 -20.47 -10.64
CA GLY A 142 15.51 -21.18 -9.83
C GLY A 142 15.17 -21.18 -8.33
N LYS A 143 16.04 -21.85 -7.56
CA LYS A 143 15.91 -21.88 -6.09
C LYS A 143 16.55 -20.64 -5.47
N ASP A 144 15.98 -20.20 -4.37
CA ASP A 144 16.55 -19.15 -3.52
C ASP A 144 17.87 -19.59 -2.91
N GLY A 145 18.96 -18.90 -3.24
CA GLY A 145 20.29 -19.15 -2.67
C GLY A 145 20.38 -18.94 -1.16
N LYS A 146 19.43 -18.24 -0.54
CA LYS A 146 19.32 -18.07 0.91
C LYS A 146 18.44 -19.13 1.59
N GLY A 147 17.68 -19.92 0.82
CA GLY A 147 16.76 -20.92 1.36
C GLY A 147 15.55 -20.37 2.12
N THR A 148 15.26 -19.07 2.00
CA THR A 148 14.16 -18.39 2.72
C THR A 148 12.86 -18.31 1.91
N CYS A 149 12.91 -18.53 0.60
CA CYS A 149 11.75 -18.60 -0.27
C CYS A 149 11.25 -20.05 -0.36
N PRO A 150 10.04 -20.37 0.08
CA PRO A 150 9.54 -21.75 0.07
C PRO A 150 9.14 -22.23 -1.33
N THR A 151 9.07 -21.34 -2.31
CA THR A 151 8.78 -21.64 -3.73
C THR A 151 10.00 -21.36 -4.58
N SER A 152 9.90 -21.65 -5.89
CA SER A 152 10.88 -21.14 -6.86
C SER A 152 10.87 -19.62 -6.86
N LEU A 153 12.03 -19.03 -7.19
CA LEU A 153 12.07 -17.61 -7.53
C LEU A 153 11.43 -17.41 -8.90
N TYR A 154 10.65 -16.35 -9.01
CA TYR A 154 10.09 -15.89 -10.27
C TYR A 154 10.99 -14.81 -10.85
N LYS A 155 11.20 -14.84 -12.16
CA LYS A 155 11.76 -13.72 -12.90
C LYS A 155 10.62 -12.82 -13.34
N ILE A 156 10.66 -11.57 -12.94
CA ILE A 156 9.60 -10.62 -13.23
C ILE A 156 10.17 -9.37 -13.91
N LYS A 157 9.26 -8.62 -14.58
CA LYS A 157 9.56 -7.29 -15.10
C LYS A 157 8.52 -6.30 -14.57
N TYR A 158 9.01 -5.15 -14.12
CA TYR A 158 8.21 -4.03 -13.65
C TYR A 158 8.76 -2.74 -14.26
N GLY A 159 8.01 -2.09 -15.14
CA GLY A 159 8.50 -0.99 -15.95
C GLY A 159 9.72 -1.40 -16.77
N SER A 160 10.85 -0.70 -16.59
CA SER A 160 12.13 -1.05 -17.21
C SER A 160 12.97 -2.03 -16.38
N THR A 161 12.57 -2.36 -15.15
CA THR A 161 13.34 -3.19 -14.23
C THR A 161 12.98 -4.66 -14.41
N THR A 162 14.00 -5.51 -14.59
CA THR A 162 13.86 -6.97 -14.59
C THR A 162 14.66 -7.54 -13.42
N GLY A 163 14.08 -8.50 -12.69
CA GLY A 163 14.75 -9.10 -11.54
C GLY A 163 14.02 -10.33 -11.00
N TYR A 164 14.51 -10.81 -9.88
CA TYR A 164 14.02 -12.03 -9.24
C TYR A 164 13.29 -11.71 -7.94
N VAL A 165 12.14 -12.35 -7.73
CA VAL A 165 11.33 -12.24 -6.53
C VAL A 165 10.95 -13.63 -6.02
N CYS A 166 10.62 -13.77 -4.76
CA CYS A 166 10.06 -15.04 -4.26
C CYS A 166 8.65 -15.25 -4.83
N GLY A 167 8.45 -16.35 -5.55
CA GLY A 167 7.18 -16.68 -6.21
C GLY A 167 6.00 -16.82 -5.25
N LYS A 168 6.25 -17.11 -3.96
CA LYS A 168 5.24 -17.09 -2.90
C LYS A 168 4.44 -15.77 -2.86
N TYR A 169 5.10 -14.66 -3.18
CA TYR A 169 4.54 -13.32 -3.09
C TYR A 169 4.01 -12.78 -4.43
N ILE A 170 3.90 -13.62 -5.46
CA ILE A 170 3.31 -13.25 -6.74
C ILE A 170 2.06 -14.11 -6.97
N GLY A 171 0.89 -13.47 -6.93
CA GLY A 171 -0.38 -14.06 -7.37
C GLY A 171 -0.51 -13.98 -8.89
N SER A 172 -1.30 -14.86 -9.50
CA SER A 172 -1.73 -14.65 -10.88
C SER A 172 -2.56 -13.37 -10.92
N SER A 173 -2.18 -12.40 -11.77
CA SER A 173 -3.17 -11.45 -12.22
C SER A 173 -4.01 -12.19 -13.25
N ASP A 174 -5.27 -12.17 -13.00
CA ASP A 174 -6.35 -12.76 -13.78
C ASP A 174 -5.91 -13.37 -15.12
N SER A 175 -5.92 -14.70 -15.17
CA SER A 175 -5.93 -15.46 -16.42
C SER A 175 -6.89 -14.77 -17.41
N ASN A 176 -6.64 -14.88 -18.70
CA ASN A 176 -7.52 -14.43 -19.79
C ASN A 176 -8.88 -15.16 -19.71
N ILE A 177 -9.67 -14.90 -18.66
CA ILE A 177 -11.03 -15.38 -18.54
C ILE A 177 -11.88 -14.48 -19.43
N ASP A 178 -12.45 -15.05 -20.48
CA ASP A 178 -13.42 -14.36 -21.30
C ASP A 178 -14.72 -14.17 -20.51
N LEU A 179 -14.90 -13.00 -19.94
CA LEU A 179 -16.11 -12.65 -19.18
C LEU A 179 -17.34 -12.47 -20.06
N ASP A 180 -17.17 -12.47 -21.37
CA ASP A 180 -18.23 -12.24 -22.37
C ASP A 180 -19.00 -13.50 -22.76
N THR A 181 -18.68 -14.67 -22.17
CA THR A 181 -19.45 -15.88 -22.37
C THR A 181 -20.89 -15.73 -21.84
N THR A 182 -21.83 -16.42 -22.46
CA THR A 182 -23.27 -16.33 -22.10
C THR A 182 -23.50 -16.67 -20.61
N ASP A 183 -22.89 -17.73 -20.12
CA ASP A 183 -23.06 -18.20 -18.74
C ASP A 183 -22.51 -17.19 -17.72
N LEU A 184 -21.36 -16.57 -17.99
CA LEU A 184 -20.76 -15.58 -17.09
C LEU A 184 -21.52 -14.25 -17.14
N LYS A 185 -22.08 -13.86 -18.29
CA LYS A 185 -23.00 -12.70 -18.38
C LYS A 185 -24.27 -12.92 -17.56
N GLU A 186 -24.84 -14.12 -17.63
CA GLU A 186 -26.01 -14.46 -16.82
C GLU A 186 -25.66 -14.49 -15.33
N TYR A 187 -24.54 -15.08 -14.97
CA TYR A 187 -24.06 -15.07 -13.58
C TYR A 187 -23.85 -13.65 -13.05
N ARG A 188 -23.23 -12.77 -13.86
CA ARG A 188 -23.05 -11.35 -13.55
C ARG A 188 -24.39 -10.63 -13.31
N ALA A 189 -25.37 -10.89 -14.18
CA ALA A 189 -26.71 -10.33 -14.00
C ALA A 189 -27.39 -10.82 -12.71
N ASN A 190 -27.20 -12.10 -12.36
CA ASN A 190 -27.71 -12.66 -11.13
C ASN A 190 -27.04 -12.05 -9.89
N LEU A 191 -25.72 -11.82 -9.88
CA LEU A 191 -25.03 -11.10 -8.81
C LEU A 191 -25.57 -9.68 -8.65
N LYS A 192 -25.76 -8.95 -9.75
CA LYS A 192 -26.35 -7.61 -9.70
C LYS A 192 -27.77 -7.63 -9.13
N LYS A 193 -28.59 -8.57 -9.56
CA LYS A 193 -29.97 -8.77 -9.05
C LYS A 193 -30.00 -9.12 -7.57
N SER A 194 -28.99 -9.83 -7.06
CA SER A 194 -28.87 -10.17 -5.64
C SER A 194 -28.48 -8.97 -4.77
N GLY A 195 -28.05 -7.84 -5.35
CA GLY A 195 -27.75 -6.60 -4.65
C GLY A 195 -26.27 -6.17 -4.66
N PHE A 196 -25.39 -6.87 -5.38
CA PHE A 196 -24.01 -6.41 -5.52
C PHE A 196 -23.90 -5.15 -6.37
N PRO A 197 -23.11 -4.13 -5.94
CA PRO A 197 -22.78 -2.97 -6.74
C PRO A 197 -21.97 -3.34 -7.99
N GLU A 198 -22.08 -2.51 -9.03
CA GLU A 198 -21.38 -2.73 -10.30
C GLU A 198 -19.86 -2.92 -10.12
N SER A 199 -19.24 -2.16 -9.22
CA SER A 199 -17.80 -2.20 -8.95
C SER A 199 -17.29 -3.49 -8.27
N TYR A 200 -18.20 -4.42 -7.92
CA TYR A 200 -17.85 -5.72 -7.34
C TYR A 200 -17.89 -6.86 -8.37
N LEU A 201 -18.66 -6.67 -9.46
CA LEU A 201 -19.12 -7.77 -10.29
C LEU A 201 -18.00 -8.48 -11.03
N ASP A 202 -17.10 -7.75 -11.68
CA ASP A 202 -16.11 -8.36 -12.57
C ASP A 202 -15.15 -9.29 -11.83
N ASP A 203 -14.67 -8.89 -10.65
CA ASP A 203 -13.77 -9.72 -9.84
C ASP A 203 -14.50 -10.95 -9.27
N LEU A 204 -15.78 -10.82 -8.88
CA LEU A 204 -16.58 -11.95 -8.41
C LEU A 204 -16.93 -12.92 -9.53
N VAL A 205 -17.19 -12.43 -10.75
CA VAL A 205 -17.43 -13.28 -11.93
C VAL A 205 -16.17 -14.05 -12.30
N LYS A 206 -14.99 -13.44 -12.23
CA LYS A 206 -13.72 -14.13 -12.44
C LYS A 206 -13.51 -15.26 -11.43
N LEU A 207 -13.77 -15.00 -10.15
CA LEU A 207 -13.66 -16.03 -9.12
C LEU A 207 -14.66 -17.18 -9.35
N HIS A 208 -15.87 -16.87 -9.78
CA HIS A 208 -16.85 -17.91 -10.14
C HIS A 208 -16.42 -18.74 -11.34
N ALA A 209 -15.82 -18.13 -12.35
CA ALA A 209 -15.29 -18.85 -13.50
C ALA A 209 -14.20 -19.85 -13.12
N LEU A 210 -13.35 -19.51 -12.13
CA LEU A 210 -12.31 -20.39 -11.58
C LEU A 210 -12.90 -21.46 -10.65
N TYR A 211 -13.88 -21.09 -9.84
CA TYR A 211 -14.47 -21.92 -8.79
C TYR A 211 -16.00 -21.89 -8.86
N PRO A 212 -16.64 -22.63 -9.77
CA PRO A 212 -18.08 -22.52 -10.04
C PRO A 212 -18.98 -22.91 -8.86
N LYS A 213 -18.45 -23.61 -7.86
CA LYS A 213 -19.19 -24.00 -6.65
C LYS A 213 -19.16 -22.94 -5.55
N TRP A 214 -18.37 -21.88 -5.71
CA TRP A 214 -18.31 -20.79 -4.74
C TRP A 214 -19.53 -19.89 -4.89
N LYS A 215 -20.14 -19.55 -3.75
CA LYS A 215 -21.32 -18.68 -3.70
C LYS A 215 -20.97 -17.36 -3.02
N PHE A 216 -21.22 -16.26 -3.71
CA PHE A 216 -21.05 -14.91 -3.17
C PHE A 216 -22.40 -14.38 -2.72
N ILE A 217 -22.50 -13.94 -1.47
CA ILE A 217 -23.72 -13.48 -0.82
C ILE A 217 -23.52 -12.03 -0.38
N PRO A 218 -24.33 -11.09 -0.86
CA PRO A 218 -24.21 -9.70 -0.46
C PRO A 218 -24.64 -9.52 1.00
N PHE A 219 -23.81 -8.87 1.81
CA PHE A 219 -24.13 -8.47 3.17
C PHE A 219 -24.23 -6.94 3.21
N ASN A 220 -25.45 -6.39 3.16
CA ASN A 220 -25.63 -4.96 3.25
C ASN A 220 -25.42 -4.49 4.69
N THR A 221 -24.35 -3.75 4.92
CA THR A 221 -24.03 -3.20 6.25
C THR A 221 -24.95 -2.06 6.65
N ASN A 222 -25.59 -1.38 5.68
CA ASN A 222 -26.31 -0.12 5.85
C ASN A 222 -25.45 1.04 6.43
N LEU A 223 -24.13 0.87 6.47
CA LEU A 223 -23.19 1.86 7.00
C LEU A 223 -22.55 2.66 5.86
N ASP A 224 -22.32 3.95 6.12
CA ASP A 224 -21.50 4.79 5.28
C ASP A 224 -20.03 4.36 5.39
N PHE A 225 -19.33 4.25 4.25
CA PHE A 225 -17.96 3.80 4.21
C PHE A 225 -17.02 4.71 5.02
N ASN A 226 -17.12 6.02 4.84
CA ASN A 226 -16.27 6.98 5.55
C ASN A 226 -16.60 7.04 7.04
N TYR A 227 -17.86 6.83 7.41
CA TYR A 227 -18.25 6.75 8.82
C TYR A 227 -17.52 5.64 9.54
N ILE A 228 -17.48 4.42 8.98
CA ILE A 228 -16.80 3.29 9.64
C ILE A 228 -15.27 3.46 9.63
N VAL A 229 -14.69 4.00 8.56
CA VAL A 229 -13.24 4.33 8.51
C VAL A 229 -12.88 5.31 9.63
N ASN A 230 -13.67 6.36 9.83
CA ASN A 230 -13.43 7.35 10.88
C ASN A 230 -13.68 6.78 12.29
N LEU A 231 -14.65 5.86 12.43
CA LEU A 231 -14.90 5.18 13.69
C LEU A 231 -13.73 4.28 14.10
N GLU A 232 -13.12 3.59 13.15
CA GLU A 232 -11.93 2.76 13.33
C GLU A 232 -10.66 3.59 13.61
N HIS A 233 -10.58 4.80 13.08
CA HIS A 233 -9.45 5.73 13.27
C HIS A 233 -9.53 6.49 14.59
N LYS A 234 -9.98 5.89 15.68
CA LYS A 234 -9.98 6.51 17.01
C LYS A 234 -8.72 6.18 17.79
N SER A 235 -8.41 7.03 18.77
CA SER A 235 -7.21 6.93 19.63
C SER A 235 -7.14 5.69 20.53
N SER A 236 -8.17 4.84 20.53
CA SER A 236 -8.28 3.68 21.41
C SER A 236 -7.51 2.43 20.97
N GLY A 237 -6.76 2.50 19.86
CA GLY A 237 -6.02 1.35 19.36
C GLY A 237 -6.89 0.29 18.67
N ARG A 238 -8.05 0.67 18.13
CA ARG A 238 -8.96 -0.25 17.41
C ARG A 238 -8.33 -0.84 16.15
N SER A 239 -7.56 -0.04 15.44
CA SER A 239 -6.91 -0.40 14.19
C SER A 239 -5.43 -0.17 14.28
N LEU A 240 -4.69 -1.26 14.44
CA LEU A 240 -3.24 -1.26 14.59
C LEU A 240 -2.56 -1.91 13.40
N ILE A 241 -1.35 -1.43 13.10
CA ILE A 241 -0.43 -2.03 12.14
C ILE A 241 0.91 -2.31 12.83
N GLU A 242 1.49 -3.48 12.56
CA GLU A 242 2.84 -3.80 13.01
C GLU A 242 3.88 -3.30 12.01
N ASP A 243 4.85 -2.53 12.47
CA ASP A 243 6.01 -2.14 11.68
C ASP A 243 7.29 -2.69 12.29
N TYR A 244 7.60 -3.92 11.91
CA TYR A 244 8.77 -4.66 12.42
C TYR A 244 10.10 -4.05 11.97
N TYR A 245 10.13 -3.49 10.76
CA TYR A 245 11.37 -3.00 10.11
C TYR A 245 11.51 -1.47 10.12
N GLY A 246 10.51 -0.73 10.59
CA GLY A 246 10.54 0.73 10.63
C GLY A 246 10.46 1.39 9.25
N ASN A 247 9.75 0.79 8.30
CA ASN A 247 9.65 1.26 6.91
C ASN A 247 8.21 1.45 6.40
N LEU A 248 7.23 1.49 7.32
CA LEU A 248 5.81 1.63 7.01
C LEU A 248 5.23 2.95 7.54
N ASP A 249 6.03 4.01 7.63
CA ASP A 249 5.62 5.28 8.24
C ASP A 249 4.38 5.89 7.59
N GLY A 250 4.24 5.77 6.27
CA GLY A 250 3.07 6.31 5.54
C GLY A 250 1.76 5.55 5.81
N LEU A 251 1.84 4.34 6.39
CA LEU A 251 0.66 3.58 6.79
C LEU A 251 0.17 3.94 8.20
N LYS A 252 0.99 4.66 8.98
CA LYS A 252 0.69 5.04 10.36
C LYS A 252 -0.15 6.31 10.42
N SER A 253 -0.94 6.44 11.46
CA SER A 253 -1.75 7.63 11.71
C SER A 253 -0.87 8.85 11.97
N THR A 254 -1.18 9.97 11.30
CA THR A 254 -0.57 11.29 11.53
C THR A 254 -1.41 12.21 12.40
N ALA A 255 -2.46 11.69 13.04
CA ALA A 255 -3.24 12.45 13.99
C ALA A 255 -2.37 12.90 15.18
N SER A 256 -2.68 14.06 15.78
CA SER A 256 -1.87 14.68 16.84
C SER A 256 -1.66 13.81 18.08
N TRP A 257 -2.58 12.87 18.34
CA TRP A 257 -2.47 11.88 19.41
C TRP A 257 -1.56 10.69 19.06
N SER A 258 -1.16 10.54 17.79
CA SER A 258 -0.37 9.42 17.28
C SER A 258 0.99 9.84 16.72
N TYR A 259 1.13 11.08 16.25
CA TYR A 259 2.33 11.52 15.57
C TYR A 259 2.72 12.95 15.90
N ASN A 260 4.01 13.18 16.09
CA ASN A 260 4.58 14.50 16.27
C ASN A 260 5.45 14.90 15.08
N TYR A 261 4.96 15.81 14.26
CA TYR A 261 5.68 16.33 13.09
C TYR A 261 6.99 17.04 13.45
N PHE A 262 7.09 17.62 14.66
CA PHE A 262 8.27 18.39 15.06
C PHE A 262 9.45 17.50 15.46
N THR A 263 9.18 16.30 15.93
CA THR A 263 10.19 15.32 16.35
C THR A 263 10.28 14.11 15.44
N ASN A 264 9.38 13.99 14.46
CA ASN A 264 9.22 12.81 13.58
C ASN A 264 9.00 11.50 14.35
N VAL A 265 8.23 11.54 15.44
CA VAL A 265 8.03 10.39 16.33
C VAL A 265 6.57 9.95 16.28
N PHE A 266 6.38 8.65 16.03
CA PHE A 266 5.09 7.97 16.15
C PHE A 266 4.92 7.36 17.55
N SER A 267 3.71 7.46 18.09
CA SER A 267 3.36 6.83 19.36
C SER A 267 3.12 5.33 19.20
N THR A 268 3.57 4.53 20.16
CA THR A 268 3.39 3.06 20.22
C THR A 268 2.56 2.59 21.41
N ASN A 269 2.02 3.50 22.22
CA ASN A 269 1.39 3.18 23.52
C ASN A 269 -0.10 2.83 23.40
N PHE A 270 -0.49 1.97 22.45
CA PHE A 270 -1.92 1.76 22.22
C PHE A 270 -2.52 0.55 22.95
N THR A 271 -1.79 -0.51 23.29
CA THR A 271 -2.41 -1.72 23.89
C THR A 271 -1.48 -2.64 24.65
N GLY A 272 -0.33 -2.22 25.13
CA GLY A 272 0.61 -3.16 25.78
C GLY A 272 1.26 -4.18 24.84
N GLY A 273 1.04 -4.09 23.53
CA GLY A 273 1.57 -4.99 22.49
C GLY A 273 3.05 -4.76 22.14
N GLY A 274 3.73 -3.83 22.84
CA GLY A 274 5.14 -3.53 22.61
C GLY A 274 5.40 -2.44 21.56
N SER A 275 6.69 -2.13 21.35
CA SER A 275 7.18 -0.94 20.64
C SER A 275 7.04 -0.97 19.11
N ARG A 276 6.34 -1.93 18.52
CA ARG A 276 6.21 -2.09 17.06
C ARG A 276 4.79 -1.88 16.53
N TRP A 277 3.82 -1.69 17.41
CA TRP A 277 2.42 -1.51 17.09
C TRP A 277 2.07 -0.03 17.02
N TYR A 278 1.53 0.40 15.91
CA TYR A 278 1.18 1.79 15.61
C TYR A 278 -0.27 1.88 15.18
N ALA A 279 -0.91 3.00 15.49
CA ALA A 279 -2.24 3.27 14.94
C ALA A 279 -2.15 3.41 13.41
N ALA A 280 -3.06 2.76 12.70
CA ALA A 280 -3.16 2.87 11.24
C ALA A 280 -3.72 4.22 10.80
N SER A 281 -3.28 4.73 9.64
CA SER A 281 -3.85 5.93 9.02
C SER A 281 -5.26 5.66 8.48
N THR A 282 -6.04 6.71 8.28
CA THR A 282 -7.38 6.60 7.66
C THR A 282 -7.31 5.97 6.27
N SER A 283 -6.30 6.29 5.46
CA SER A 283 -6.10 5.68 4.14
C SER A 283 -5.76 4.19 4.22
N THR A 284 -4.97 3.79 5.22
CA THR A 284 -4.65 2.38 5.47
C THR A 284 -5.88 1.61 5.94
N ILE A 285 -6.65 2.17 6.87
CA ILE A 285 -7.91 1.59 7.32
C ILE A 285 -8.88 1.46 6.14
N ALA A 286 -9.03 2.51 5.31
CA ALA A 286 -9.90 2.49 4.14
C ALA A 286 -9.51 1.40 3.15
N TYR A 287 -8.21 1.17 2.91
CA TYR A 287 -7.74 0.09 2.05
C TYR A 287 -8.17 -1.29 2.57
N TYR A 288 -7.97 -1.56 3.87
CA TYR A 288 -8.29 -2.87 4.46
C TYR A 288 -9.78 -3.08 4.73
N ILE A 289 -10.58 -2.01 4.82
CA ILE A 289 -12.05 -2.07 4.89
C ILE A 289 -12.66 -2.29 3.50
N ASP A 290 -12.05 -1.79 2.42
CA ASP A 290 -12.60 -1.96 1.07
C ASP A 290 -12.53 -3.42 0.63
N PRO A 291 -13.67 -4.17 0.58
CA PRO A 291 -13.65 -5.59 0.28
C PRO A 291 -13.17 -5.90 -1.14
N ARG A 292 -13.28 -4.94 -2.07
CA ARG A 292 -12.84 -5.10 -3.47
C ARG A 292 -11.35 -5.35 -3.61
N ASN A 293 -10.54 -4.92 -2.61
CA ASN A 293 -9.10 -5.16 -2.59
C ASN A 293 -8.74 -6.64 -2.35
N PHE A 294 -9.72 -7.45 -1.95
CA PHE A 294 -9.50 -8.83 -1.51
C PHE A 294 -10.28 -9.86 -2.34
N PHE A 295 -10.89 -9.47 -3.47
CA PHE A 295 -11.57 -10.37 -4.39
C PHE A 295 -10.58 -11.12 -5.29
N ASN A 296 -9.80 -11.97 -4.67
CA ASN A 296 -8.90 -12.90 -5.33
C ASN A 296 -9.00 -14.27 -4.64
N GLU A 297 -8.50 -15.32 -5.27
CA GLU A 297 -8.64 -16.71 -4.82
C GLU A 297 -8.14 -17.00 -3.39
N ARG A 298 -7.24 -16.18 -2.87
CA ARG A 298 -6.63 -16.35 -1.54
C ARG A 298 -7.35 -15.54 -0.47
N ASN A 299 -7.54 -14.25 -0.74
CA ASN A 299 -8.05 -13.34 0.27
C ASN A 299 -9.57 -13.34 0.38
N ILE A 300 -10.28 -13.92 -0.60
CA ILE A 300 -11.73 -14.11 -0.53
C ILE A 300 -12.16 -14.89 0.71
N PHE A 301 -11.29 -15.76 1.25
CA PHE A 301 -11.56 -16.54 2.45
C PHE A 301 -11.73 -15.71 3.73
N MET A 302 -11.33 -14.42 3.75
CA MET A 302 -11.70 -13.55 4.88
C MET A 302 -13.22 -13.30 4.97
N PHE A 303 -13.96 -13.56 3.88
CA PHE A 303 -15.42 -13.43 3.81
C PHE A 303 -16.12 -14.80 3.88
N GLU A 304 -15.39 -15.89 4.10
CA GLU A 304 -15.98 -17.22 4.25
C GLU A 304 -17.02 -17.23 5.38
N ASP A 305 -18.19 -17.82 5.10
CA ASP A 305 -19.21 -18.07 6.13
C ASP A 305 -18.71 -19.14 7.11
N LEU A 306 -18.37 -18.69 8.31
CA LEU A 306 -17.88 -19.56 9.38
C LEU A 306 -18.99 -20.37 10.05
N SER A 307 -20.24 -20.22 9.61
CA SER A 307 -21.35 -21.03 10.13
C SER A 307 -21.29 -22.45 9.60
N TYR A 308 -21.72 -23.40 10.41
CA TYR A 308 -21.81 -24.78 9.98
C TYR A 308 -22.92 -25.00 8.95
N ASN A 309 -22.57 -25.65 7.85
CA ASN A 309 -23.52 -26.11 6.83
C ASN A 309 -23.16 -27.56 6.40
N PRO A 310 -23.98 -28.57 6.74
CA PRO A 310 -23.65 -29.96 6.45
C PRO A 310 -23.60 -30.32 4.96
N SER A 311 -24.15 -29.47 4.08
CA SER A 311 -24.01 -29.65 2.64
C SER A 311 -22.64 -29.26 2.10
N PHE A 312 -21.87 -28.47 2.87
CA PHE A 312 -20.51 -28.02 2.52
C PHE A 312 -19.44 -28.68 3.38
N HIS A 313 -19.72 -28.87 4.68
CA HIS A 313 -18.76 -29.37 5.66
C HIS A 313 -18.98 -30.87 5.88
N THR A 314 -18.39 -31.65 4.98
CA THR A 314 -18.58 -33.10 4.99
C THR A 314 -17.58 -33.83 5.91
N ARG A 315 -17.93 -35.04 6.36
CA ARG A 315 -16.99 -35.89 7.10
C ARG A 315 -15.69 -36.12 6.33
N GLU A 316 -15.79 -36.41 5.02
CA GLU A 316 -14.63 -36.60 4.15
C GLU A 316 -13.75 -35.35 4.08
N GLY A 317 -14.37 -34.18 4.01
CA GLY A 317 -13.64 -32.90 4.05
C GLY A 317 -12.86 -32.72 5.36
N ILE A 318 -13.47 -33.05 6.50
CA ILE A 318 -12.79 -33.04 7.81
C ILE A 318 -11.62 -34.02 7.83
N GLU A 319 -11.83 -35.27 7.38
CA GLU A 319 -10.76 -36.28 7.28
C GLU A 319 -9.60 -35.80 6.42
N ASN A 320 -9.91 -35.16 5.29
CA ASN A 320 -8.90 -34.59 4.41
C ASN A 320 -8.10 -33.48 5.10
N MET A 321 -8.75 -32.57 5.83
CA MET A 321 -8.06 -31.50 6.57
C MET A 321 -7.19 -32.02 7.72
N LEU A 322 -7.55 -33.14 8.31
CA LEU A 322 -6.77 -33.76 9.38
C LEU A 322 -5.55 -34.53 8.87
N LYS A 323 -5.47 -34.87 7.58
CA LYS A 323 -4.33 -35.60 7.01
C LYS A 323 -3.02 -34.85 7.28
N GLY A 324 -1.99 -35.60 7.71
CA GLY A 324 -0.67 -35.03 8.04
C GLY A 324 -0.62 -34.27 9.36
N THR A 325 -1.71 -34.19 10.12
CA THR A 325 -1.71 -33.62 11.46
C THR A 325 -1.58 -34.68 12.55
N PHE A 326 -1.27 -34.26 13.77
CA PHE A 326 -1.21 -35.15 14.94
C PHE A 326 -2.56 -35.78 15.29
N MET A 327 -3.67 -35.31 14.74
CA MET A 327 -5.05 -35.78 14.93
C MET A 327 -5.48 -36.84 13.91
N SER A 328 -4.74 -36.99 12.81
CA SER A 328 -5.11 -37.85 11.68
C SER A 328 -5.30 -39.31 12.09
N GLY A 329 -6.49 -39.85 11.84
CA GLY A 329 -6.83 -41.27 12.09
C GLY A 329 -6.82 -41.70 13.57
N LYS A 330 -6.76 -40.72 14.52
CA LYS A 330 -6.69 -41.01 15.94
C LYS A 330 -8.02 -40.83 16.67
N THR A 331 -8.16 -41.55 17.78
CA THR A 331 -9.24 -41.36 18.75
C THR A 331 -8.98 -40.12 19.61
N ALA A 332 -10.05 -39.44 19.97
CA ALA A 332 -10.04 -38.22 20.79
C ALA A 332 -10.61 -38.50 22.20
N SER A 333 -11.17 -39.70 22.43
CA SER A 333 -11.73 -40.09 23.74
C SER A 333 -11.55 -41.59 23.99
N SER A 334 -11.72 -41.99 25.24
CA SER A 334 -11.56 -43.38 25.69
C SER A 334 -12.66 -44.33 25.20
N ASP A 335 -13.83 -43.81 24.79
CA ASP A 335 -14.94 -44.52 24.20
C ASP A 335 -14.81 -44.74 22.69
N GLY A 336 -13.64 -44.38 22.12
CA GLY A 336 -13.32 -44.64 20.72
C GLY A 336 -13.76 -43.53 19.74
N LYS A 337 -14.39 -42.47 20.19
CA LYS A 337 -14.72 -41.31 19.31
C LYS A 337 -13.45 -40.67 18.74
N THR A 338 -13.48 -40.40 17.46
CA THR A 338 -12.34 -39.83 16.72
C THR A 338 -12.30 -38.29 16.81
N TYR A 339 -11.20 -37.68 16.35
CA TYR A 339 -11.18 -36.25 16.16
C TYR A 339 -12.19 -35.74 15.13
N VAL A 340 -12.49 -36.56 14.10
CA VAL A 340 -13.55 -36.24 13.13
C VAL A 340 -14.91 -36.11 13.83
N ASP A 341 -15.21 -37.03 14.74
CA ASP A 341 -16.46 -37.01 15.52
C ASP A 341 -16.50 -35.79 16.45
N ALA A 342 -15.37 -35.42 17.06
CA ALA A 342 -15.27 -34.22 17.91
C ALA A 342 -15.55 -32.91 17.11
N PHE A 343 -14.98 -32.77 15.94
CA PHE A 343 -15.22 -31.60 15.10
C PHE A 343 -16.64 -31.56 14.53
N LEU A 344 -17.21 -32.69 14.18
CA LEU A 344 -18.63 -32.76 13.74
C LEU A 344 -19.59 -32.42 14.90
N GLU A 345 -19.34 -32.94 16.09
CA GLU A 345 -20.18 -32.61 17.26
C GLU A 345 -20.04 -31.12 17.61
N ALA A 346 -18.81 -30.58 17.60
CA ALA A 346 -18.58 -29.15 17.80
C ALA A 346 -19.36 -28.31 16.78
N ALA A 347 -19.30 -28.71 15.50
CA ALA A 347 -19.99 -28.00 14.42
C ALA A 347 -21.52 -28.03 14.59
N ASN A 348 -22.08 -29.19 14.88
CA ASN A 348 -23.53 -29.36 15.12
C ASN A 348 -24.00 -28.59 16.36
N THR A 349 -23.23 -28.67 17.46
CA THR A 349 -23.63 -28.11 18.75
C THR A 349 -23.55 -26.58 18.75
N TYR A 350 -22.49 -26.03 18.14
CA TYR A 350 -22.19 -24.62 18.22
C TYR A 350 -22.39 -23.86 16.90
N HIS A 351 -22.87 -24.53 15.86
CA HIS A 351 -23.17 -23.94 14.54
C HIS A 351 -21.98 -23.25 13.88
N ILE A 352 -20.78 -23.76 14.08
CA ILE A 352 -19.53 -23.23 13.53
C ILE A 352 -18.89 -24.23 12.56
N SER A 353 -18.31 -23.75 11.46
CA SER A 353 -17.60 -24.56 10.47
C SER A 353 -16.53 -25.45 11.10
N PRO A 354 -16.55 -26.75 10.92
CA PRO A 354 -15.50 -27.64 11.41
C PRO A 354 -14.18 -27.42 10.70
N TYR A 355 -14.18 -26.91 9.46
CA TYR A 355 -12.98 -26.58 8.71
C TYR A 355 -12.24 -25.41 9.36
N VAL A 356 -12.98 -24.40 9.78
CA VAL A 356 -12.44 -23.26 10.51
C VAL A 356 -11.89 -23.70 11.87
N LEU A 357 -12.61 -24.56 12.60
CA LEU A 357 -12.13 -25.10 13.88
C LEU A 357 -10.80 -25.84 13.72
N ILE A 358 -10.68 -26.71 12.72
CA ILE A 358 -9.45 -27.46 12.42
C ILE A 358 -8.31 -26.47 12.04
N SER A 359 -8.59 -25.52 11.17
CA SER A 359 -7.60 -24.50 10.77
C SER A 359 -7.11 -23.70 11.97
N ARG A 360 -8.03 -23.33 12.87
CA ARG A 360 -7.69 -22.63 14.12
C ARG A 360 -6.81 -23.48 15.03
N VAL A 361 -7.18 -24.75 15.25
CA VAL A 361 -6.35 -25.66 16.05
C VAL A 361 -4.94 -25.78 15.46
N ILE A 362 -4.81 -26.00 14.16
CA ILE A 362 -3.50 -26.12 13.51
C ILE A 362 -2.71 -24.80 13.64
N GLN A 363 -3.37 -23.66 13.58
CA GLN A 363 -2.75 -22.33 13.75
C GLN A 363 -2.22 -22.14 15.19
N GLU A 364 -3.01 -22.55 16.19
CA GLU A 364 -2.71 -22.32 17.61
C GLU A 364 -1.67 -23.31 18.18
N VAL A 365 -1.75 -24.58 17.79
CA VAL A 365 -0.91 -25.62 18.39
C VAL A 365 -0.02 -26.35 17.38
N GLY A 366 -0.05 -25.98 16.10
CA GLY A 366 0.74 -26.56 15.03
C GLY A 366 0.22 -27.92 14.53
N ALA A 367 0.59 -28.28 13.29
CA ALA A 367 0.20 -29.56 12.69
C ALA A 367 0.77 -30.78 13.44
N SER A 368 1.89 -30.64 14.13
CA SER A 368 2.51 -31.69 14.97
C SER A 368 1.94 -31.74 16.40
N GLY A 369 1.11 -30.76 16.78
CA GLY A 369 0.69 -30.54 18.14
C GLY A 369 1.75 -29.82 18.99
N SER A 370 1.35 -29.35 20.14
CA SER A 370 2.25 -28.68 21.11
C SER A 370 2.04 -29.21 22.53
N THR A 371 2.85 -28.77 23.47
CA THR A 371 2.81 -29.21 24.87
C THR A 371 1.44 -29.07 25.52
N ILE A 372 0.68 -28.02 25.18
CA ILE A 372 -0.62 -27.71 25.78
C ILE A 372 -1.74 -28.71 25.34
N VAL A 373 -1.51 -29.50 24.28
CA VAL A 373 -2.41 -30.56 23.81
C VAL A 373 -1.84 -31.96 24.02
N SER A 374 -0.74 -32.11 24.76
CA SER A 374 -0.10 -33.42 24.99
C SER A 374 -0.82 -34.27 26.05
N GLY A 375 -1.49 -33.63 27.01
CA GLY A 375 -2.07 -34.29 28.18
C GLY A 375 -1.04 -34.83 29.17
N THR A 376 0.24 -34.41 29.08
CA THR A 376 1.35 -34.94 29.88
C THR A 376 2.04 -33.87 30.72
N VAL A 377 1.49 -32.66 30.80
CA VAL A 377 2.08 -31.56 31.57
C VAL A 377 1.91 -31.86 33.06
N ALA A 378 3.03 -31.83 33.83
CA ALA A 378 3.07 -32.13 35.25
C ALA A 378 2.07 -31.27 36.05
N GLY A 379 1.17 -31.92 36.82
CA GLY A 379 0.10 -31.29 37.60
C GLY A 379 -1.18 -30.98 36.80
N TYR A 380 -1.15 -31.22 35.48
CA TYR A 380 -2.28 -31.05 34.58
C TYR A 380 -2.42 -32.22 33.63
N GLU A 381 -2.03 -33.40 34.03
CA GLU A 381 -2.12 -34.63 33.25
C GLU A 381 -3.58 -34.89 32.88
N GLY A 382 -3.81 -35.28 31.61
CA GLY A 382 -5.14 -35.56 31.06
C GLY A 382 -5.98 -34.31 30.76
N TYR A 383 -5.44 -33.09 30.87
CA TYR A 383 -6.10 -31.85 30.42
C TYR A 383 -5.49 -31.36 29.12
N TYR A 384 -6.34 -30.75 28.27
CA TYR A 384 -6.00 -30.36 26.90
C TYR A 384 -6.60 -28.99 26.55
N ASN A 385 -5.87 -28.17 25.79
CA ASN A 385 -6.38 -26.90 25.28
C ASN A 385 -5.97 -26.69 23.82
N PHE A 386 -6.91 -26.97 22.90
CA PHE A 386 -6.65 -26.95 21.46
C PHE A 386 -6.67 -25.55 20.86
N TYR A 387 -7.24 -24.56 21.55
CA TYR A 387 -7.45 -23.20 21.02
C TYR A 387 -6.68 -22.12 21.78
N ASN A 388 -5.75 -22.53 22.66
CA ASN A 388 -4.98 -21.63 23.54
C ASN A 388 -5.84 -20.64 24.36
N ILE A 389 -7.09 -20.97 24.63
CA ILE A 389 -8.00 -20.11 25.40
C ILE A 389 -7.46 -19.95 26.83
N GLY A 390 -7.31 -18.70 27.28
CA GLY A 390 -6.73 -18.38 28.59
C GLY A 390 -5.22 -18.62 28.71
N ALA A 391 -4.54 -18.98 27.63
CA ALA A 391 -3.10 -19.20 27.57
C ALA A 391 -2.34 -17.87 27.43
N THR A 392 -2.37 -17.04 28.49
CA THR A 392 -1.69 -15.74 28.53
C THR A 392 -0.82 -15.64 29.78
N ALA A 393 0.34 -14.96 29.68
CA ALA A 393 1.19 -14.66 30.80
C ALA A 393 1.87 -13.29 30.64
N ALA A 394 2.08 -12.60 31.75
CA ALA A 394 2.84 -11.36 31.77
C ALA A 394 4.31 -11.63 31.39
N GLY A 395 4.91 -10.71 30.61
CA GLY A 395 6.31 -10.82 30.21
C GLY A 395 6.61 -11.91 29.16
N GLY A 396 5.58 -12.58 28.62
CA GLY A 396 5.77 -13.59 27.58
C GLY A 396 6.41 -14.90 28.05
N ASP A 397 6.29 -15.24 29.34
CA ASP A 397 6.75 -16.53 29.89
C ASP A 397 5.94 -17.68 29.26
N LYS A 398 6.60 -18.47 28.42
CA LYS A 398 5.98 -19.58 27.68
C LYS A 398 5.49 -20.69 28.59
N ASN A 399 6.20 -21.01 29.66
CA ASN A 399 5.81 -22.05 30.60
C ASN A 399 4.57 -21.62 31.38
N GLN A 400 4.54 -20.38 31.86
CA GLN A 400 3.38 -19.85 32.57
C GLN A 400 2.16 -19.73 31.62
N THR A 401 2.38 -19.38 30.36
CA THR A 401 1.32 -19.35 29.32
C THR A 401 0.67 -20.71 29.16
N ILE A 402 1.45 -21.79 29.06
CA ILE A 402 0.93 -23.18 28.98
C ILE A 402 0.16 -23.53 30.26
N ILE A 403 0.72 -23.25 31.42
CA ILE A 403 0.07 -23.53 32.71
C ILE A 403 -1.26 -22.80 32.84
N ASN A 404 -1.33 -21.50 32.50
CA ASN A 404 -2.57 -20.73 32.56
C ASN A 404 -3.63 -21.29 31.61
N GLY A 405 -3.25 -21.68 30.40
CA GLY A 405 -4.15 -22.34 29.45
C GLY A 405 -4.67 -23.70 29.96
N LEU A 406 -3.85 -24.47 30.68
CA LEU A 406 -4.27 -25.74 31.27
C LEU A 406 -5.08 -25.56 32.55
N ILE A 407 -4.85 -24.51 33.36
CA ILE A 407 -5.75 -24.10 34.43
C ILE A 407 -7.14 -23.82 33.89
N TYR A 408 -7.21 -23.05 32.77
CA TYR A 408 -8.47 -22.77 32.09
C TYR A 408 -9.14 -24.10 31.66
N ALA A 409 -8.41 -24.97 30.96
CA ALA A 409 -8.91 -26.26 30.50
C ALA A 409 -9.44 -27.13 31.67
N LYS A 410 -8.73 -27.17 32.80
CA LYS A 410 -9.16 -27.87 34.00
C LYS A 410 -10.45 -27.32 34.59
N ASN A 411 -10.58 -26.00 34.65
CA ASN A 411 -11.80 -25.34 35.12
C ASN A 411 -13.00 -25.58 34.20
N GLN A 412 -12.76 -25.77 32.90
CA GLN A 412 -13.79 -26.11 31.90
C GLN A 412 -14.08 -27.64 31.82
N GLY A 413 -13.33 -28.47 32.55
CA GLY A 413 -13.50 -29.93 32.50
C GLY A 413 -13.02 -30.56 31.18
N TRP A 414 -12.07 -29.94 30.49
CA TRP A 414 -11.49 -30.44 29.23
C TRP A 414 -10.47 -31.55 29.50
N ASN A 415 -10.95 -32.67 30.07
CA ASN A 415 -10.15 -33.80 30.52
C ASN A 415 -10.04 -34.92 29.47
N SER A 416 -10.33 -34.64 28.22
CA SER A 416 -10.02 -35.45 27.05
C SER A 416 -9.86 -34.56 25.83
N PRO A 417 -9.13 -35.00 24.79
CA PRO A 417 -9.05 -34.28 23.53
C PRO A 417 -10.42 -33.93 22.95
N TYR A 418 -11.36 -34.89 22.97
CA TYR A 418 -12.73 -34.71 22.51
C TYR A 418 -13.43 -33.53 23.21
N LYS A 419 -13.44 -33.53 24.55
CA LYS A 419 -14.08 -32.46 25.33
C LYS A 419 -13.41 -31.11 25.10
N ALA A 420 -12.08 -31.09 24.93
CA ALA A 420 -11.34 -29.86 24.68
C ALA A 420 -11.63 -29.28 23.29
N VAL A 421 -11.75 -30.15 22.26
CA VAL A 421 -12.15 -29.71 20.91
C VAL A 421 -13.57 -29.16 20.93
N VAL A 422 -14.53 -29.93 21.46
CA VAL A 422 -15.94 -29.53 21.51
C VAL A 422 -16.13 -28.29 22.41
N GLY A 423 -15.58 -28.30 23.63
CA GLY A 423 -15.77 -27.20 24.57
C GLY A 423 -15.11 -25.90 24.13
N GLY A 424 -13.91 -25.97 23.52
CA GLY A 424 -13.22 -24.78 23.01
C GLY A 424 -13.93 -24.15 21.81
N ALA A 425 -14.61 -24.93 20.99
CA ALA A 425 -15.40 -24.41 19.88
C ALA A 425 -16.52 -23.46 20.34
N SER A 426 -17.08 -23.67 21.54
CA SER A 426 -18.12 -22.81 22.10
C SER A 426 -17.65 -21.35 22.26
N PHE A 427 -16.38 -21.14 22.60
CA PHE A 427 -15.83 -19.81 22.78
C PHE A 427 -15.85 -18.98 21.48
N LEU A 428 -15.39 -19.58 20.38
CA LEU A 428 -15.38 -18.92 19.07
C LEU A 428 -16.80 -18.70 18.55
N SER A 429 -17.68 -19.68 18.72
CA SER A 429 -19.03 -19.60 18.22
C SER A 429 -19.87 -18.58 18.97
N ASN A 430 -19.94 -18.67 20.30
CA ASN A 430 -20.83 -17.84 21.09
C ASN A 430 -20.43 -16.37 21.13
N ASN A 431 -19.13 -16.09 21.07
CA ASN A 431 -18.66 -14.73 21.14
C ASN A 431 -18.69 -14.00 19.78
N TYR A 432 -18.62 -14.72 18.66
CA TYR A 432 -18.48 -14.08 17.35
C TYR A 432 -19.49 -14.58 16.31
N VAL A 433 -19.49 -15.87 15.95
CA VAL A 433 -20.31 -16.38 14.85
C VAL A 433 -21.79 -16.26 15.15
N ASN A 434 -22.24 -16.69 16.34
CA ASN A 434 -23.64 -16.67 16.73
C ASN A 434 -24.19 -15.28 17.05
N VAL A 435 -23.33 -14.30 17.29
CA VAL A 435 -23.74 -12.89 17.41
C VAL A 435 -23.77 -12.14 16.08
N GLY A 436 -23.50 -12.85 14.98
CA GLY A 436 -23.61 -12.31 13.61
C GLY A 436 -22.28 -12.01 12.94
N GLN A 437 -21.16 -12.05 13.67
CA GLN A 437 -19.81 -11.85 13.10
C GLN A 437 -19.33 -13.15 12.42
N LYS A 438 -20.03 -13.54 11.36
CA LYS A 438 -19.89 -14.83 10.67
C LYS A 438 -18.68 -14.98 9.78
N THR A 439 -17.85 -13.97 9.64
CA THR A 439 -16.63 -14.01 8.81
C THR A 439 -15.46 -13.41 9.58
N GLU A 440 -14.23 -13.79 9.25
CA GLU A 440 -13.03 -13.16 9.86
C GLU A 440 -12.99 -11.64 9.62
N TYR A 441 -13.47 -11.20 8.46
CA TYR A 441 -13.66 -9.79 8.16
C TYR A 441 -14.60 -9.11 9.16
N LEU A 442 -15.79 -9.70 9.43
CA LEU A 442 -16.74 -9.13 10.39
C LEU A 442 -16.23 -9.20 11.83
N GLN A 443 -15.41 -10.21 12.18
CA GLN A 443 -14.76 -10.29 13.49
C GLN A 443 -13.71 -9.20 13.70
N LYS A 444 -13.07 -8.71 12.63
CA LYS A 444 -12.14 -7.57 12.71
C LYS A 444 -12.89 -6.25 12.76
N TRP A 445 -13.83 -6.03 11.83
CA TRP A 445 -14.39 -4.71 11.62
C TRP A 445 -15.64 -4.43 12.44
N ASP A 446 -16.25 -5.49 13.02
CA ASP A 446 -17.47 -5.42 13.84
C ASP A 446 -18.53 -4.50 13.24
N LEU A 447 -19.04 -4.91 12.09
CA LEU A 447 -20.08 -4.17 11.34
C LEU A 447 -21.49 -4.57 11.76
N ILE A 448 -21.64 -5.23 12.91
CA ILE A 448 -22.90 -5.71 13.44
C ILE A 448 -23.34 -4.78 14.59
N GLY A 449 -24.49 -4.12 14.40
CA GLY A 449 -25.01 -3.18 15.41
C GLY A 449 -25.49 -3.86 16.70
N PRO A 450 -25.77 -3.07 17.75
CA PRO A 450 -25.89 -1.62 17.75
C PRO A 450 -24.59 -0.83 18.00
N SER A 451 -23.52 -1.46 18.47
CA SER A 451 -22.23 -0.80 18.80
C SER A 451 -21.16 -1.25 17.80
N TYR A 452 -21.02 -0.53 16.71
CA TYR A 452 -20.03 -0.84 15.66
C TYR A 452 -18.60 -0.61 16.12
N ALA A 453 -17.67 -1.44 15.63
CA ALA A 453 -16.24 -1.40 15.90
C ALA A 453 -15.86 -1.55 17.40
N ASP A 454 -16.73 -2.07 18.24
CA ASP A 454 -16.50 -2.23 19.68
C ASP A 454 -16.20 -3.67 20.09
N HIS A 455 -16.77 -4.65 19.39
CA HIS A 455 -16.61 -6.07 19.67
C HIS A 455 -15.70 -6.74 18.61
N GLN A 456 -14.42 -6.34 18.61
CA GLN A 456 -13.43 -6.85 17.66
C GLN A 456 -12.65 -8.04 18.24
N TYR A 457 -12.50 -9.12 17.48
CA TYR A 457 -11.64 -10.25 17.85
C TYR A 457 -10.16 -9.86 17.86
N MET A 458 -9.75 -8.94 16.96
CA MET A 458 -8.37 -8.53 16.76
C MET A 458 -8.24 -7.04 16.45
N GLN A 459 -7.18 -6.40 16.93
CA GLN A 459 -6.85 -5.00 16.65
C GLN A 459 -5.99 -4.85 15.38
N ASN A 460 -5.22 -5.88 15.02
CA ASN A 460 -4.42 -5.88 13.81
C ASN A 460 -5.29 -5.87 12.56
N ILE A 461 -5.21 -4.80 11.77
CA ILE A 461 -6.01 -4.64 10.54
C ILE A 461 -5.65 -5.65 9.44
N GLN A 462 -4.44 -6.22 9.51
CA GLN A 462 -3.94 -7.19 8.54
C GLN A 462 -4.30 -8.64 8.92
N ALA A 463 -4.87 -8.88 10.09
CA ALA A 463 -5.13 -10.23 10.56
C ALA A 463 -6.11 -11.01 9.67
N PRO A 464 -7.26 -10.48 9.21
CA PRO A 464 -8.13 -11.19 8.28
C PRO A 464 -7.43 -11.54 6.96
N TYR A 465 -6.59 -10.62 6.47
CA TYR A 465 -5.79 -10.81 5.27
C TYR A 465 -4.79 -11.96 5.42
N SER A 466 -4.03 -12.00 6.51
CA SER A 466 -3.05 -13.08 6.74
C SER A 466 -3.71 -14.40 7.10
N GLN A 467 -4.85 -14.38 7.78
CA GLN A 467 -5.61 -15.58 8.11
C GLN A 467 -6.25 -16.20 6.87
N SER A 468 -6.88 -15.40 6.01
CA SER A 468 -7.45 -15.88 4.74
C SER A 468 -6.44 -16.63 3.87
N TYR A 469 -5.20 -16.14 3.84
CA TYR A 469 -4.11 -16.84 3.14
C TYR A 469 -3.76 -18.19 3.78
N LYS A 470 -3.74 -18.28 5.10
CA LYS A 470 -3.51 -19.57 5.80
C LYS A 470 -4.65 -20.55 5.55
N THR A 471 -5.89 -20.08 5.57
CA THR A 471 -7.10 -20.85 5.25
C THR A 471 -7.04 -21.35 3.81
N TYR A 472 -6.75 -20.49 2.85
CA TYR A 472 -6.55 -20.88 1.45
C TYR A 472 -5.48 -21.97 1.31
N ASN A 473 -4.31 -21.81 1.93
CA ASN A 473 -3.24 -22.81 1.86
C ASN A 473 -3.66 -24.15 2.49
N GLY A 474 -4.39 -24.12 3.59
CA GLY A 474 -4.97 -25.31 4.22
C GLY A 474 -5.90 -26.04 3.27
N TYR A 475 -6.83 -25.35 2.65
CA TYR A 475 -7.79 -25.93 1.71
C TYR A 475 -7.12 -26.39 0.41
N ASN A 476 -6.14 -25.62 -0.10
CA ASN A 476 -5.39 -25.99 -1.30
C ASN A 476 -4.56 -27.28 -1.09
N SER A 477 -3.88 -27.40 0.05
CA SER A 477 -3.06 -28.57 0.39
C SER A 477 -3.89 -29.85 0.56
N THR A 478 -5.18 -29.71 0.83
CA THR A 478 -6.14 -30.81 1.03
C THR A 478 -7.12 -31.01 -0.13
N ASN A 479 -6.90 -30.30 -1.25
CA ASN A 479 -7.73 -30.37 -2.47
C ASN A 479 -9.19 -29.92 -2.26
N LEU A 480 -9.46 -29.08 -1.26
CA LEU A 480 -10.82 -28.63 -0.93
C LEU A 480 -11.27 -27.39 -1.71
N LEU A 481 -10.38 -26.67 -2.43
CA LEU A 481 -10.77 -25.46 -3.16
C LEU A 481 -11.88 -25.67 -4.18
N ASN A 482 -12.01 -26.89 -4.71
CA ASN A 482 -13.11 -27.27 -5.62
C ASN A 482 -14.42 -27.64 -4.90
N SER A 483 -14.46 -27.55 -3.57
CA SER A 483 -15.66 -27.74 -2.77
C SER A 483 -16.55 -26.50 -2.81
N SER A 484 -17.77 -26.64 -2.29
CA SER A 484 -18.70 -25.51 -2.16
C SER A 484 -18.31 -24.65 -0.96
N PHE A 485 -18.19 -23.34 -1.18
CA PHE A 485 -18.02 -22.34 -0.14
C PHE A 485 -19.05 -21.22 -0.30
N ALA A 486 -19.39 -20.57 0.81
CA ALA A 486 -20.22 -19.38 0.83
C ALA A 486 -19.40 -18.21 1.41
N PHE A 487 -19.47 -17.08 0.75
CA PHE A 487 -18.73 -15.86 1.14
C PHE A 487 -19.72 -14.72 1.35
N TYR A 488 -19.80 -14.21 2.59
CA TYR A 488 -20.59 -13.02 2.94
C TYR A 488 -19.78 -11.77 2.72
N ILE A 489 -20.09 -11.04 1.65
CA ILE A 489 -19.32 -9.89 1.19
C ILE A 489 -20.02 -8.60 1.60
N PRO A 490 -19.37 -7.75 2.44
CA PRO A 490 -19.98 -6.51 2.91
C PRO A 490 -20.14 -5.49 1.79
N ILE A 491 -21.26 -4.77 1.84
CA ILE A 491 -21.60 -3.65 0.96
C ILE A 491 -21.82 -2.44 1.85
N PHE A 492 -21.16 -1.35 1.55
CA PHE A 492 -21.30 -0.08 2.26
C PHE A 492 -22.05 0.94 1.40
N ASN A 493 -22.70 1.89 2.07
CA ASN A 493 -23.22 3.08 1.41
C ASN A 493 -22.08 4.05 1.06
N ASN A 494 -22.25 4.80 -0.02
CA ASN A 494 -21.31 5.85 -0.47
C ASN A 494 -19.86 5.36 -0.61
N MET A 495 -19.68 4.15 -1.19
CA MET A 495 -18.35 3.63 -1.49
C MET A 495 -17.59 4.59 -2.42
N PRO A 496 -16.34 4.94 -2.09
CA PRO A 496 -15.47 5.68 -3.02
C PRO A 496 -15.07 4.79 -4.21
N ASP A 497 -14.27 5.33 -5.12
CA ASP A 497 -13.51 4.50 -6.04
C ASP A 497 -12.67 3.48 -5.26
N LYS A 498 -12.31 2.36 -5.90
CA LYS A 498 -11.52 1.29 -5.24
C LYS A 498 -10.28 1.89 -4.60
N VAL A 499 -10.15 1.72 -3.27
CA VAL A 499 -9.10 2.36 -2.48
C VAL A 499 -7.75 1.75 -2.83
N ALA A 500 -6.82 2.57 -3.30
CA ALA A 500 -5.46 2.13 -3.58
C ALA A 500 -4.65 1.91 -2.28
N PHE A 501 -3.66 1.01 -2.35
CA PHE A 501 -2.74 0.82 -1.23
C PHE A 501 -1.93 2.11 -0.97
N PRO A 502 -1.89 2.62 0.27
CA PRO A 502 -1.21 3.87 0.57
C PRO A 502 0.32 3.79 0.38
N ASN A 503 0.94 4.92 0.09
CA ASN A 503 2.40 5.01 0.05
C ASN A 503 2.98 4.78 1.45
N THR A 504 4.01 3.93 1.55
CA THR A 504 4.65 3.57 2.83
C THR A 504 5.68 4.58 3.34
N GLY A 505 6.04 5.58 2.53
CA GLY A 505 7.06 6.57 2.88
C GLY A 505 6.69 7.45 4.07
N ASN A 506 7.70 7.99 4.74
CA ASN A 506 7.50 8.88 5.89
C ASN A 506 6.73 10.16 5.49
N PRO A 507 5.68 10.57 6.24
CA PRO A 507 4.80 11.69 5.89
C PRO A 507 5.34 13.08 6.27
N ASN A 508 6.53 13.18 6.88
CA ASN A 508 7.03 14.44 7.41
C ASN A 508 7.51 15.39 6.31
N ASN A 509 6.85 16.53 6.19
CA ASN A 509 7.17 17.61 5.26
C ASN A 509 7.46 18.94 5.97
N TYR A 510 7.90 18.89 7.23
CA TYR A 510 8.23 20.07 8.02
C TYR A 510 9.69 20.46 7.86
N LEU A 511 9.94 21.77 7.89
CA LEU A 511 11.28 22.32 8.05
C LEU A 511 11.65 22.40 9.54
N SER A 512 12.90 22.10 9.87
CA SER A 512 13.47 22.30 11.20
C SER A 512 14.10 23.69 11.35
N SER A 513 14.54 24.30 10.24
CA SER A 513 15.03 25.70 10.24
C SER A 513 14.89 26.33 8.86
N LEU A 514 14.84 27.66 8.83
CA LEU A 514 14.79 28.47 7.62
C LEU A 514 15.61 29.75 7.81
N THR A 515 16.45 30.05 6.85
CA THR A 515 17.30 31.26 6.85
C THR A 515 17.25 31.99 5.51
N VAL A 516 17.42 33.30 5.54
CA VAL A 516 17.60 34.14 4.36
C VAL A 516 18.83 34.98 4.58
N ASN A 517 19.85 34.91 3.70
CA ASN A 517 21.15 35.53 3.87
C ASN A 517 21.78 35.30 5.26
N LYS A 518 21.66 34.04 5.78
CA LYS A 518 22.05 33.62 7.13
C LYS A 518 21.22 34.25 8.26
N THR A 519 20.32 35.20 7.97
CA THR A 519 19.35 35.68 8.95
C THR A 519 18.30 34.58 9.21
N ARG A 520 18.17 34.20 10.47
CA ARG A 520 17.29 33.11 10.87
C ARG A 520 15.83 33.57 10.96
N LEU A 521 14.94 32.93 10.20
CA LEU A 521 13.50 33.13 10.31
C LEU A 521 12.92 32.24 11.43
N PHE A 522 13.41 31.00 11.50
CA PHE A 522 13.17 30.10 12.66
C PHE A 522 14.26 29.03 12.75
N SER A 523 14.41 28.43 13.94
CA SER A 523 15.42 27.39 14.26
C SER A 523 14.84 26.15 14.97
N SER A 524 13.52 26.07 15.04
CA SER A 524 12.78 24.90 15.54
C SER A 524 11.54 24.75 14.69
N PRO A 525 11.05 23.53 14.45
CA PRO A 525 9.86 23.30 13.64
C PRO A 525 8.67 24.11 14.14
N THR A 526 7.89 24.64 13.22
CA THR A 526 6.69 25.46 13.49
C THR A 526 5.56 25.10 12.55
N ASN A 527 4.33 25.39 12.96
CA ASN A 527 3.15 25.30 12.10
C ASN A 527 3.03 26.46 11.13
N ASP A 528 3.77 27.55 11.37
CA ASP A 528 3.77 28.71 10.49
C ASP A 528 4.39 28.38 9.14
N THR A 529 3.78 28.91 8.10
CA THR A 529 4.20 28.71 6.71
C THR A 529 4.47 30.02 5.98
N ASN A 530 4.20 31.16 6.62
CA ASN A 530 4.39 32.50 6.05
C ASN A 530 5.35 33.31 6.91
N PHE A 531 6.42 33.78 6.31
CA PHE A 531 7.48 34.54 6.97
C PHE A 531 7.74 35.83 6.22
N SER A 532 8.24 36.83 6.91
CA SER A 532 8.60 38.11 6.32
C SER A 532 9.99 38.53 6.77
N ILE A 533 10.74 39.15 5.88
CA ILE A 533 12.06 39.72 6.16
C ILE A 533 12.23 41.00 5.35
N GLU A 534 12.88 41.99 5.97
CA GLU A 534 13.34 43.19 5.29
C GLU A 534 14.84 43.09 5.00
N VAL A 535 15.24 43.57 3.84
CA VAL A 535 16.64 43.68 3.41
C VAL A 535 16.94 45.11 2.96
N GLU A 536 18.20 45.48 2.97
CA GLU A 536 18.64 46.83 2.58
C GLU A 536 18.37 47.12 1.09
N SER A 537 18.35 48.40 0.74
CA SER A 537 17.97 48.86 -0.59
C SER A 537 18.93 48.44 -1.71
N ASP A 538 20.20 48.18 -1.38
CA ASP A 538 21.27 47.75 -2.29
C ASP A 538 21.30 46.22 -2.50
N VAL A 539 20.53 45.46 -1.75
CA VAL A 539 20.46 44.00 -1.88
C VAL A 539 19.70 43.63 -3.15
N SER A 540 20.39 43.06 -4.14
CA SER A 540 19.82 42.64 -5.42
C SER A 540 19.36 41.19 -5.45
N SER A 541 19.81 40.37 -4.51
CA SER A 541 19.41 38.95 -4.38
C SER A 541 19.54 38.48 -2.94
N VAL A 542 18.82 37.43 -2.61
CA VAL A 542 18.92 36.74 -1.32
C VAL A 542 19.16 35.24 -1.53
N THR A 543 19.92 34.62 -0.61
CA THR A 543 20.12 33.20 -0.57
C THR A 543 19.22 32.59 0.51
N VAL A 544 18.39 31.62 0.12
CA VAL A 544 17.47 30.91 0.99
C VAL A 544 18.03 29.52 1.28
N ASP A 545 18.23 29.21 2.56
CA ASP A 545 18.66 27.90 3.05
C ASP A 545 17.66 27.38 4.09
N ALA A 546 17.44 26.06 4.08
CA ALA A 546 16.55 25.40 5.05
C ALA A 546 17.03 23.99 5.37
N THR A 547 16.68 23.51 6.56
CA THR A 547 16.87 22.12 6.96
C THR A 547 15.52 21.47 7.24
N LYS A 548 15.45 20.15 7.05
CA LYS A 548 14.24 19.32 7.16
C LYS A 548 14.18 18.65 8.53
N VAL A 549 12.99 18.37 9.03
CA VAL A 549 12.82 17.49 10.21
C VAL A 549 13.16 16.05 9.84
N TYR A 550 12.67 15.57 8.68
CA TYR A 550 12.96 14.23 8.17
C TYR A 550 13.94 14.29 6.99
N ASN A 551 15.07 13.61 7.10
CA ASN A 551 16.13 13.67 6.09
C ASN A 551 15.72 13.13 4.71
N GLY A 552 14.76 12.21 4.65
CA GLY A 552 14.24 11.64 3.42
C GLY A 552 13.28 12.54 2.62
N ALA A 553 12.82 13.68 3.19
CA ALA A 553 12.04 14.66 2.44
C ALA A 553 12.93 15.44 1.46
N THR A 554 12.34 16.08 0.46
CA THR A 554 13.04 16.97 -0.49
C THR A 554 12.54 18.40 -0.36
N ILE A 555 13.37 19.38 -0.69
CA ILE A 555 12.99 20.79 -0.69
C ILE A 555 13.27 21.36 -2.09
N SER A 556 12.31 22.05 -2.66
CA SER A 556 12.49 22.86 -3.87
C SER A 556 12.34 24.35 -3.54
N GLY A 557 13.00 25.21 -4.32
CA GLY A 557 12.97 26.66 -4.15
C GLY A 557 14.10 27.23 -3.28
N LEU A 558 15.07 26.39 -2.83
CA LEU A 558 16.28 26.84 -2.16
C LEU A 558 17.27 27.52 -3.12
N GLY A 559 18.22 28.27 -2.55
CA GLY A 559 19.31 28.91 -3.27
C GLY A 559 19.12 30.41 -3.43
N THR A 560 19.81 30.99 -4.43
CA THR A 560 19.82 32.44 -4.66
C THR A 560 18.63 32.88 -5.51
N VAL A 561 17.88 33.84 -5.02
CA VAL A 561 16.70 34.43 -5.67
C VAL A 561 16.96 35.94 -5.89
N ALA A 562 16.81 36.39 -7.13
CA ALA A 562 16.92 37.79 -7.49
C ALA A 562 15.72 38.60 -6.97
N LEU A 563 15.99 39.80 -6.45
CA LEU A 563 14.98 40.74 -5.98
C LEU A 563 14.71 41.80 -7.05
N ASN A 564 13.80 41.50 -7.99
CA ASN A 564 13.50 42.39 -9.13
C ASN A 564 12.51 43.50 -8.80
N SER A 565 11.92 43.48 -7.60
CA SER A 565 10.93 44.44 -7.12
C SER A 565 11.15 44.78 -5.64
N GLU A 566 10.46 45.81 -5.14
CA GLU A 566 10.47 46.16 -3.71
C GLU A 566 9.96 45.03 -2.83
N LYS A 567 8.99 44.26 -3.33
CA LYS A 567 8.44 43.08 -2.64
C LYS A 567 8.58 41.83 -3.51
N THR A 568 9.17 40.80 -2.98
CA THR A 568 9.36 39.52 -3.68
C THR A 568 8.88 38.38 -2.78
N ASN A 569 8.01 37.54 -3.32
CA ASN A 569 7.54 36.34 -2.61
C ASN A 569 8.35 35.13 -3.10
N ILE A 570 9.01 34.44 -2.17
CA ILE A 570 9.77 33.23 -2.43
C ILE A 570 8.98 32.06 -1.87
N ASN A 571 8.72 31.06 -2.71
CA ASN A 571 7.98 29.86 -2.33
C ASN A 571 8.91 28.66 -2.25
N LEU A 572 8.90 27.98 -1.12
CA LEU A 572 9.54 26.68 -0.94
C LEU A 572 8.45 25.59 -0.92
N THR A 573 8.76 24.45 -1.50
CA THR A 573 7.91 23.26 -1.36
C THR A 573 8.74 22.15 -0.76
N VAL A 574 8.29 21.63 0.39
CA VAL A 574 8.84 20.44 1.02
C VAL A 574 7.97 19.25 0.65
N THR A 575 8.57 18.23 0.04
CA THR A 575 7.88 16.99 -0.34
C THR A 575 8.38 15.87 0.56
N ALA A 576 7.46 15.27 1.30
CA ALA A 576 7.69 14.11 2.15
C ALA A 576 7.99 12.85 1.32
N ALA A 577 8.52 11.80 1.95
CA ALA A 577 8.80 10.54 1.26
C ALA A 577 7.54 9.81 0.77
N ASN A 578 6.38 10.04 1.38
CA ASN A 578 5.08 9.51 0.93
C ASN A 578 4.44 10.33 -0.22
N GLY A 579 5.05 11.47 -0.60
CA GLY A 579 4.57 12.36 -1.65
C GLY A 579 3.77 13.57 -1.15
N ASP A 580 3.44 13.65 0.14
CA ASP A 580 2.73 14.80 0.71
C ASP A 580 3.58 16.06 0.66
N THR A 581 2.97 17.20 0.32
CA THR A 581 3.67 18.47 0.18
C THR A 581 3.23 19.51 1.21
N ARG A 582 4.20 20.34 1.66
CA ARG A 582 3.97 21.54 2.47
C ARG A 582 4.66 22.73 1.82
N LYS A 583 3.93 23.83 1.66
CA LYS A 583 4.44 25.06 1.05
C LYS A 583 4.78 26.08 2.15
N TYR A 584 5.93 26.74 1.99
CA TYR A 584 6.37 27.87 2.80
C TYR A 584 6.55 29.07 1.91
N THR A 585 6.11 30.24 2.37
CA THR A 585 6.23 31.52 1.65
C THR A 585 7.08 32.49 2.46
N ILE A 586 8.07 33.10 1.83
CA ILE A 586 8.90 34.13 2.41
C ILE A 586 8.62 35.44 1.67
N ASN A 587 8.09 36.42 2.38
CA ASN A 587 7.83 37.76 1.87
C ASN A 587 9.08 38.64 2.13
N VAL A 588 9.88 38.85 1.12
CA VAL A 588 11.06 39.70 1.20
C VAL A 588 10.68 41.12 0.78
N THR A 589 10.89 42.09 1.66
CA THR A 589 10.70 43.53 1.38
C THR A 589 12.05 44.20 1.34
N ARG A 590 12.37 44.85 0.25
CA ARG A 590 13.57 45.66 0.13
C ARG A 590 13.26 47.08 0.60
N LYS A 591 14.07 47.60 1.53
CA LYS A 591 13.95 49.00 2.00
C LYS A 591 14.06 49.97 0.83
N LYS A 592 13.41 51.10 0.94
CA LYS A 592 13.63 52.19 -0.01
C LYS A 592 15.08 52.67 0.12
N ALA A 593 15.70 52.96 -0.99
CA ALA A 593 17.02 53.65 -0.96
C ALA A 593 16.88 54.92 -0.15
N PRO A 594 17.83 55.22 0.75
CA PRO A 594 17.87 56.54 1.38
C PRO A 594 17.88 57.61 0.28
N GLU A 595 17.03 58.61 0.43
CA GLU A 595 17.10 59.76 -0.49
C GLU A 595 18.56 60.27 -0.47
N PRO A 596 19.16 60.58 -1.64
CA PRO A 596 20.51 61.07 -1.67
C PRO A 596 20.58 62.30 -0.78
N THR A 597 21.47 62.28 0.24
CA THR A 597 21.83 63.46 1.00
C THR A 597 22.25 64.49 0.01
N PRO A 598 21.69 65.75 0.03
CA PRO A 598 22.13 66.78 -0.86
C PRO A 598 23.65 66.99 -0.65
N ASP A 599 24.40 67.12 -1.75
CA ASP A 599 25.83 67.38 -1.77
C ASP A 599 26.12 68.65 -0.93
N PRO A 600 26.96 68.59 0.10
CA PRO A 600 27.32 69.80 0.90
C PRO A 600 27.93 70.94 0.10
N GLY A 601 28.16 70.82 -1.21
CA GLY A 601 28.80 71.77 -2.12
C GLY A 601 27.84 72.67 -2.91
N ASP A 602 26.51 72.43 -2.94
CA ASP A 602 25.59 73.28 -3.69
C ASP A 602 25.01 74.38 -2.80
N ASN A 603 25.75 75.53 -2.78
CA ASN A 603 25.32 76.82 -2.17
C ASN A 603 24.22 77.50 -3.00
N THR A 604 23.24 76.84 -3.52
CA THR A 604 22.06 77.51 -4.09
C THR A 604 21.27 78.15 -2.95
N LYS A 605 21.34 79.45 -2.89
CA LYS A 605 20.51 80.25 -1.94
C LYS A 605 19.05 79.99 -2.26
N VAL A 606 18.41 79.11 -1.47
CA VAL A 606 16.97 78.92 -1.53
C VAL A 606 16.29 80.21 -1.04
N THR A 607 15.40 80.75 -1.83
CA THR A 607 14.69 81.98 -1.45
C THR A 607 13.63 81.67 -0.37
N THR A 608 13.42 82.67 0.53
CA THR A 608 12.34 82.52 1.54
C THR A 608 11.02 82.16 0.91
N LYS A 609 10.76 82.58 -0.30
CA LYS A 609 9.57 82.20 -1.09
C LYS A 609 9.47 80.68 -1.36
N GLU A 610 10.56 80.10 -1.83
CA GLU A 610 10.61 78.65 -2.17
C GLU A 610 10.39 77.79 -0.92
N VAL A 611 10.90 78.17 0.23
CA VAL A 611 10.74 77.51 1.51
C VAL A 611 9.27 77.51 1.96
N LEU A 612 8.66 78.66 1.87
CA LEU A 612 7.28 78.89 2.29
C LEU A 612 6.30 78.15 1.35
N ASP A 613 6.53 78.18 0.04
CA ASP A 613 5.75 77.53 -0.96
C ASP A 613 5.83 75.99 -0.76
N LYS A 614 7.01 75.46 -0.54
CA LYS A 614 7.26 74.02 -0.29
C LYS A 614 6.61 73.53 1.03
N ALA A 615 6.59 74.41 2.02
CA ALA A 615 5.93 74.15 3.30
C ALA A 615 4.39 74.37 3.24
N GLY A 616 3.83 74.83 2.12
CA GLY A 616 2.41 75.12 1.94
C GLY A 616 1.91 76.30 2.80
N ILE A 617 2.83 77.21 3.18
CA ILE A 617 2.52 78.34 4.02
C ILE A 617 2.27 79.59 3.14
N LYS A 618 1.11 80.20 3.27
CA LYS A 618 0.71 81.39 2.53
C LYS A 618 1.33 82.66 3.18
N TYR A 619 1.88 83.54 2.35
CA TYR A 619 2.50 84.80 2.80
C TYR A 619 2.18 85.94 1.82
N LYS A 620 2.08 87.15 2.34
CA LYS A 620 1.94 88.40 1.57
C LYS A 620 2.52 89.55 2.41
N ASP A 621 3.24 90.46 1.76
CA ASP A 621 3.76 91.66 2.37
C ASP A 621 4.57 91.40 3.68
N ASN A 622 5.43 90.39 3.69
CA ASN A 622 6.22 89.92 4.84
C ASN A 622 5.40 89.31 6.00
N TYR A 623 4.14 89.00 5.79
CA TYR A 623 3.25 88.35 6.79
C TYR A 623 2.87 86.93 6.33
N LEU A 624 2.91 85.98 7.27
CA LEU A 624 2.42 84.64 7.06
C LEU A 624 0.93 84.59 7.46
N TYR A 625 0.09 83.91 6.68
CA TYR A 625 -1.33 83.81 6.97
C TYR A 625 -1.90 82.45 6.64
N GLY A 626 -3.10 82.13 7.10
CA GLY A 626 -3.77 80.84 6.90
C GLY A 626 -3.52 79.86 8.02
N PHE A 627 -3.00 80.28 9.16
CA PHE A 627 -2.91 79.48 10.37
C PHE A 627 -4.27 79.44 11.10
N THR A 628 -4.62 78.26 11.65
CA THR A 628 -5.76 78.11 12.53
C THR A 628 -5.44 78.74 13.89
N LEU A 629 -6.28 79.61 14.42
CA LEU A 629 -6.12 80.19 15.75
C LEU A 629 -5.93 79.10 16.82
N GLY A 630 -4.93 79.27 17.69
CA GLY A 630 -4.61 78.31 18.75
C GLY A 630 -3.73 77.13 18.35
N LYS A 631 -3.14 77.11 17.15
CA LYS A 631 -2.24 76.06 16.72
C LYS A 631 -0.86 76.23 17.34
N ASP A 632 -0.25 75.10 17.79
CA ASP A 632 1.07 75.08 18.41
C ASP A 632 2.15 75.53 17.44
N ILE A 633 3.11 76.35 17.93
CA ILE A 633 4.30 76.74 17.24
C ILE A 633 5.10 75.52 16.71
N ASN A 634 5.16 74.47 17.51
CA ASN A 634 5.92 73.26 17.13
C ASN A 634 5.32 72.55 15.90
N ASP A 635 4.00 72.58 15.69
CA ASP A 635 3.33 72.03 14.50
C ASP A 635 3.68 72.87 13.24
N THR A 636 3.89 74.17 13.38
CA THR A 636 4.35 75.06 12.30
C THR A 636 5.81 74.87 12.02
N ILE A 637 6.64 74.75 13.06
CA ILE A 637 8.10 74.53 12.93
C ILE A 637 8.35 73.15 12.28
N SER A 638 7.56 72.12 12.62
CA SER A 638 7.74 70.78 12.02
C SER A 638 7.50 70.77 10.51
N LYS A 639 6.60 71.60 10.01
CA LYS A 639 6.36 71.77 8.56
C LYS A 639 7.47 72.54 7.85
N LEU A 640 8.19 73.40 8.56
CA LEU A 640 9.35 74.19 8.04
C LEU A 640 10.67 73.42 8.20
N LYS A 641 10.84 72.52 9.15
CA LYS A 641 12.05 71.75 9.44
C LYS A 641 12.39 70.65 8.40
N SER A 642 11.55 70.43 7.41
CA SER A 642 11.89 69.53 6.28
C SER A 642 12.88 70.14 5.28
N THR A 643 13.35 71.34 5.53
CA THR A 643 14.29 72.03 4.73
C THR A 643 15.46 72.35 5.65
N ASN A 644 16.69 72.00 5.36
CA ASN A 644 17.92 72.19 6.16
C ASN A 644 18.20 73.66 6.51
N LEU A 645 17.20 74.40 6.99
CA LEU A 645 17.24 75.81 7.31
C LEU A 645 17.12 76.04 8.81
N GLU A 646 17.91 76.95 9.34
CA GLU A 646 17.79 77.38 10.73
C GLU A 646 16.59 78.33 10.89
N ILE A 647 15.53 77.85 11.59
CA ILE A 647 14.33 78.64 11.79
C ILE A 647 14.25 79.05 13.25
N THR A 648 14.21 80.35 13.46
CA THR A 648 13.99 80.92 14.80
C THR A 648 12.64 81.59 14.84
N ILE A 649 11.78 81.21 15.81
CA ILE A 649 10.52 81.90 16.07
C ILE A 649 10.71 82.72 17.36
N THR A 650 10.40 83.96 17.28
CA THR A 650 10.35 84.86 18.46
C THR A 650 8.88 85.16 18.74
N SER A 651 8.35 84.58 19.82
CA SER A 651 6.98 84.81 20.26
C SER A 651 6.96 85.84 21.39
N SER A 652 5.91 86.61 21.42
CA SER A 652 5.69 87.62 22.49
C SER A 652 5.04 86.98 23.75
N LYS A 653 4.80 85.63 23.74
CA LYS A 653 4.18 84.89 24.84
C LYS A 653 4.96 83.64 25.24
N GLU A 654 4.96 83.33 26.50
CA GLU A 654 5.69 82.20 27.08
C GLU A 654 5.05 80.82 26.78
N SER A 655 3.87 80.74 26.12
CA SER A 655 3.17 79.46 25.80
C SER A 655 3.25 79.14 24.30
N GLY A 656 3.49 77.91 23.89
CA GLY A 656 3.77 77.37 22.56
C GLY A 656 2.72 77.57 21.46
N LEU A 657 1.80 78.55 21.56
CA LEU A 657 0.79 78.80 20.53
C LEU A 657 1.19 80.07 19.71
N ILE A 658 1.01 79.97 18.38
CA ILE A 658 1.27 81.12 17.47
C ILE A 658 0.19 82.20 17.70
N ALA A 659 0.63 83.42 17.97
CA ALA A 659 -0.25 84.60 18.13
C ALA A 659 -0.01 85.66 17.04
N SER A 660 -0.98 86.51 16.83
CA SER A 660 -0.80 87.70 15.95
C SER A 660 0.32 88.56 16.46
N GLY A 661 1.36 88.82 15.62
CA GLY A 661 2.51 89.58 15.97
C GLY A 661 3.80 88.75 16.24
N ASP A 662 3.72 87.46 16.30
CA ASP A 662 4.88 86.56 16.40
C ASP A 662 5.75 86.69 15.14
N LYS A 663 7.09 86.71 15.32
CA LYS A 663 8.07 86.85 14.23
C LYS A 663 8.76 85.49 13.96
N ILE A 664 8.75 85.08 12.72
CA ILE A 664 9.49 83.91 12.26
C ILE A 664 10.71 84.42 11.48
N LYS A 665 11.90 84.03 11.95
CA LYS A 665 13.15 84.31 11.23
C LYS A 665 13.64 82.99 10.58
N ILE A 666 13.81 83.06 9.26
CA ILE A 666 14.33 81.93 8.47
C ILE A 666 15.75 82.35 8.04
N LYS A 667 16.75 81.55 8.35
CA LYS A 667 18.15 81.74 7.92
C LYS A 667 18.56 80.61 6.98
#